data_2a12625cef8b750ad981bc82cd3481dd
#
_entry.id   2a12625cef8b750ad981bc82cd3481dd
#
_cell.length_a   1.000
_cell.length_b   1.000
_cell.length_c   1.000
_cell.angle_alpha   90.00
_cell.angle_beta   90.00
_cell.angle_gamma   90.00
#
_symmetry.space_group_name_H-M   'P 1'
#
loop_
_entity.id
_entity.type
_entity.pdbx_description
1 polymer ?
#
loop_
_entity_poly.entity_id
_entity_poly.type
_entity_poly.pdbx_seq_one_letter_code
_entity_poly.pdbx_strand_id
1 'polypeptide(L)'
;MDTLSDETAGRWLGRMVSDASTGAGIDGFRADQPSLLLLEGAAGTGKSRLAQRLAEAAVAASIRCVIVSFSAFGTSVSRPQAPATPPPQPEPPTPPSAQADLPGAVSSLLERGERFLLVAEDVHHADRAALDLLRRLLDRPPTGLAAVLTYRPEELREPGLALGRGAHFPSCLSVLRVRLGPLDAHQVRRLVEEGLGESSCPSELISRLLERSGGIPQIVIDVVRLLRESGNGREHYSLRELDAAGVPPRLAELALARTAALKEHAKAVVWAAAVLDEPVEAEELSAVAGLDGGAGDRALVEALRTGVLREVDEGRYGFFVPMAATAVYAEVPGPVRREMHRRAATALGRRHPVPWVPLARHRRHGGQVKAWLRAVEQGALQCAEAGDHQAAVDLLEHTLSRPTVPPAARARLAPLLAHSAVLGLRSDQTVSVLRQILDEQTLPAAVRGQIRLDLGLLLCNQAVAGMQGWLELQQAVEELHERPLMAARAMAALAMPLLSSVPLERNLYWLERAEKAGANSGDEEARTAVAANRAGTLMYIGDPAAWQVLEQLPRDTDDPACRQHVARGLCNAADGALWLGQLGPARGLLAEGIEMATRSGASYVEQGARGTALLLDWAEGNWSDLTTRARAYVAEAETMPGQGLDGRTVLGLMALSRGEWQQATAWLAGEGARETDGSAVPHAAAASGALIRMALVRDDIESAVAEASVAWDRVRDKGVWVWAAELAPWAVDATLRAGRPDTARRMTDEYAAGLEGRQAPASAAALSWCRALLAEAQGDHRTAADLFRRAALVHAGLPRPYATVLATEGVARCQLASGTDTAAAVAELTSCVEQLTELGAVWDAARIRAEMRAHQPADEQRPRGRPSYGDQLSPREQEVADLAATGLTNREIAATLHLSPRTVEQHVARARRKLESQSRQNLVRARNQRQE
;
A
#
# COMPACT_ATOMS: atom_id res chain seq x y z
N MET A 1 -6.41 21.58 7.37
CA MET A 1 -6.62 21.88 8.82
C MET A 1 -8.08 22.28 9.05
N ASP A 2 -9.00 21.34 8.77
CA ASP A 2 -10.42 21.46 9.13
C ASP A 2 -10.68 20.56 10.32
N THR A 3 -10.23 21.03 11.48
CA THR A 3 -10.51 20.40 12.77
C THR A 3 -11.75 21.05 13.38
N LEU A 4 -12.43 20.35 14.28
CA LEU A 4 -13.48 20.92 15.12
C LEU A 4 -13.06 22.28 15.73
N SER A 5 -11.75 22.49 15.97
CA SER A 5 -11.18 23.73 16.47
C SER A 5 -11.12 24.86 15.42
N ASP A 6 -10.79 24.54 14.15
CA ASP A 6 -10.81 25.50 13.04
C ASP A 6 -12.25 25.90 12.70
N GLU A 7 -13.16 24.94 12.72
CA GLU A 7 -14.57 25.20 12.50
C GLU A 7 -15.18 26.04 13.61
N THR A 8 -14.80 25.79 14.88
CA THR A 8 -15.24 26.57 16.02
C THR A 8 -14.68 28.00 16.01
N ALA A 9 -13.39 28.14 15.67
CA ALA A 9 -12.73 29.43 15.53
C ALA A 9 -13.22 30.17 14.28
N GLY A 10 -13.48 29.48 13.18
CA GLY A 10 -14.09 30.04 11.97
C GLY A 10 -15.51 30.49 12.20
N ARG A 11 -16.32 29.74 12.96
CA ARG A 11 -17.66 30.17 13.40
C ARG A 11 -17.62 31.40 14.33
N TRP A 12 -16.61 31.46 15.21
CA TRP A 12 -16.41 32.66 16.08
C TRP A 12 -16.08 33.89 15.25
N LEU A 13 -15.19 33.75 14.26
CA LEU A 13 -14.87 34.85 13.33
C LEU A 13 -16.05 35.24 12.44
N GLY A 14 -16.77 34.28 11.88
CA GLY A 14 -17.95 34.51 11.04
C GLY A 14 -19.02 35.32 11.76
N ARG A 15 -19.16 35.14 13.08
CA ARG A 15 -20.05 35.96 13.93
C ARG A 15 -19.57 37.39 14.16
N MET A 16 -18.25 37.61 14.18
CA MET A 16 -17.69 38.95 14.20
C MET A 16 -17.95 39.74 12.92
N VAL A 17 -18.03 39.00 11.78
CA VAL A 17 -18.13 39.61 10.45
C VAL A 17 -19.57 39.74 9.97
N SER A 18 -20.52 38.91 10.46
CA SER A 18 -21.92 38.96 10.02
C SER A 18 -22.62 40.22 10.56
N ASP A 19 -23.20 40.98 9.64
CA ASP A 19 -24.07 42.10 9.94
C ASP A 19 -25.27 41.68 10.80
N ALA A 20 -25.77 42.62 11.61
CA ALA A 20 -26.88 42.46 12.54
C ALA A 20 -28.23 42.13 11.89
N SER A 21 -28.30 41.81 10.59
CA SER A 21 -29.53 41.62 9.83
C SER A 21 -29.97 40.14 9.61
N THR A 22 -29.14 39.17 9.93
CA THR A 22 -29.53 37.75 9.79
C THR A 22 -29.60 37.03 11.14
N GLY A 23 -30.75 37.13 11.76
CA GLY A 23 -31.09 36.42 12.99
C GLY A 23 -31.32 34.93 12.74
N ALA A 24 -30.29 34.09 12.82
CA ALA A 24 -30.44 32.66 12.98
C ALA A 24 -29.47 32.17 14.07
N GLY A 25 -30.04 31.80 15.21
CA GLY A 25 -29.39 31.53 16.46
C GLY A 25 -28.51 30.31 16.49
N ILE A 26 -27.39 30.45 17.16
CA ILE A 26 -26.79 29.44 18.02
C ILE A 26 -26.63 30.11 19.38
N ASP A 27 -27.15 29.50 20.43
CA ASP A 27 -27.33 30.12 21.75
C ASP A 27 -26.03 30.71 22.33
N GLY A 28 -26.04 31.97 22.67
CA GLY A 28 -25.11 32.63 23.57
C GLY A 28 -24.24 33.77 23.06
N PHE A 29 -24.16 34.03 21.75
CA PHE A 29 -23.29 35.13 21.23
C PHE A 29 -24.09 36.17 20.44
N ARG A 30 -24.04 37.44 20.89
CA ARG A 30 -24.59 38.58 20.14
C ARG A 30 -23.47 39.35 19.45
N ALA A 31 -23.68 39.80 18.22
CA ALA A 31 -22.70 40.47 17.37
C ALA A 31 -22.18 41.80 17.99
N ASP A 32 -22.92 42.39 18.94
CA ASP A 32 -22.58 43.65 19.61
C ASP A 32 -21.87 43.46 20.96
N GLN A 33 -21.59 42.24 21.39
CA GLN A 33 -20.91 41.98 22.66
C GLN A 33 -19.41 41.79 22.47
N PRO A 34 -18.58 42.37 23.36
CA PRO A 34 -17.16 42.08 23.37
C PRO A 34 -16.89 40.59 23.59
N SER A 35 -15.88 40.05 22.90
CA SER A 35 -15.59 38.61 22.91
C SER A 35 -14.11 38.33 23.14
N LEU A 36 -13.84 37.24 23.86
CA LEU A 36 -12.50 36.75 24.17
C LEU A 36 -12.38 35.29 23.77
N LEU A 37 -11.41 34.98 22.90
CA LEU A 37 -11.02 33.61 22.55
C LEU A 37 -9.68 33.28 23.23
N LEU A 38 -9.71 32.32 24.11
CA LEU A 38 -8.53 31.75 24.77
C LEU A 38 -8.08 30.50 24.00
N LEU A 39 -6.95 30.57 23.30
CA LEU A 39 -6.36 29.44 22.56
C LEU A 39 -5.24 28.82 23.40
N GLU A 40 -5.52 27.67 23.97
CA GLU A 40 -4.53 26.92 24.74
C GLU A 40 -4.01 25.71 24.00
N GLY A 41 -2.75 25.34 24.22
CA GLY A 41 -2.15 24.13 23.67
C GLY A 41 -0.64 24.15 23.84
N ALA A 42 -0.03 22.98 23.73
CA ALA A 42 1.41 22.80 23.85
C ALA A 42 2.19 23.52 22.73
N ALA A 43 3.51 23.55 22.85
CA ALA A 43 4.39 24.05 21.79
C ALA A 43 4.16 23.29 20.48
N GLY A 44 4.06 24.00 19.35
CA GLY A 44 3.91 23.40 18.02
C GLY A 44 2.51 22.93 17.62
N THR A 45 1.47 23.12 18.46
CA THR A 45 0.08 22.73 18.17
C THR A 45 -0.65 23.62 17.17
N GLY A 46 -0.01 24.69 16.67
CA GLY A 46 -0.58 25.56 15.64
C GLY A 46 -1.33 26.79 16.14
N LYS A 47 -1.23 27.13 17.43
CA LYS A 47 -1.88 28.34 18.04
C LYS A 47 -1.64 29.62 17.24
N SER A 48 -0.37 29.97 16.98
CA SER A 48 0.00 31.18 16.24
C SER A 48 -0.50 31.17 14.80
N ARG A 49 -0.49 29.97 14.13
CA ARG A 49 -1.04 29.85 12.78
C ARG A 49 -2.55 30.10 12.74
N LEU A 50 -3.27 29.57 13.73
CA LEU A 50 -4.71 29.83 13.86
C LEU A 50 -4.98 31.30 14.17
N ALA A 51 -4.25 31.90 15.12
CA ALA A 51 -4.36 33.32 15.46
C ALA A 51 -4.06 34.23 14.25
N GLN A 52 -3.04 33.90 13.46
CA GLN A 52 -2.71 34.62 12.23
C GLN A 52 -3.80 34.50 11.17
N ARG A 53 -4.36 33.29 10.94
CA ARG A 53 -5.50 33.12 10.02
C ARG A 53 -6.73 33.94 10.45
N LEU A 54 -7.01 34.00 11.75
CA LEU A 54 -8.08 34.84 12.29
C LEU A 54 -7.81 36.31 12.03
N ALA A 55 -6.56 36.76 12.17
CA ALA A 55 -6.16 38.13 11.87
C ALA A 55 -6.29 38.46 10.36
N GLU A 56 -5.83 37.58 9.48
CA GLU A 56 -5.95 37.69 8.01
C GLU A 56 -7.42 37.77 7.57
N ALA A 57 -8.26 36.89 8.11
CA ALA A 57 -9.70 36.92 7.82
C ALA A 57 -10.41 38.17 8.37
N ALA A 58 -10.01 38.68 9.54
CA ALA A 58 -10.50 39.95 10.07
C ALA A 58 -10.15 41.16 9.15
N VAL A 59 -8.89 41.19 8.67
CA VAL A 59 -8.44 42.20 7.70
C VAL A 59 -9.20 42.09 6.37
N ALA A 60 -9.43 40.89 5.85
CA ALA A 60 -10.24 40.66 4.65
C ALA A 60 -11.69 41.17 4.82
N ALA A 61 -12.22 41.14 6.04
CA ALA A 61 -13.53 41.67 6.42
C ALA A 61 -13.51 43.16 6.80
N SER A 62 -12.39 43.86 6.53
CA SER A 62 -12.21 45.31 6.87
C SER A 62 -12.27 45.62 8.37
N ILE A 63 -12.01 44.60 9.23
CA ILE A 63 -11.88 44.80 10.68
C ILE A 63 -10.44 45.14 11.00
N ARG A 64 -10.22 46.18 11.76
CA ARG A 64 -8.86 46.56 12.20
C ARG A 64 -8.29 45.49 13.12
N CYS A 65 -7.05 45.12 12.86
CA CYS A 65 -6.36 44.06 13.62
C CYS A 65 -4.99 44.57 14.12
N VAL A 66 -4.66 44.21 15.36
CA VAL A 66 -3.32 44.37 15.93
C VAL A 66 -2.89 43.03 16.53
N ILE A 67 -1.70 42.61 16.18
CA ILE A 67 -1.06 41.40 16.74
C ILE A 67 0.07 41.84 17.67
N VAL A 68 0.01 41.38 18.90
CA VAL A 68 1.03 41.59 19.94
C VAL A 68 1.60 40.24 20.30
N SER A 69 2.90 40.05 20.09
CA SER A 69 3.57 38.78 20.41
C SER A 69 4.55 39.00 21.56
N PHE A 70 4.42 38.19 22.59
CA PHE A 70 5.30 38.18 23.76
C PHE A 70 6.36 37.14 23.63
N SER A 71 7.60 37.44 23.95
CA SER A 71 8.72 36.52 23.94
C SER A 71 9.63 36.74 25.15
N ALA A 72 10.51 35.82 25.45
CA ALA A 72 11.52 35.96 26.48
C ALA A 72 12.46 37.17 26.24
N PHE A 73 12.49 37.73 25.01
CA PHE A 73 13.34 38.85 24.61
C PHE A 73 12.61 40.18 24.48
N GLY A 74 11.31 40.21 24.70
CA GLY A 74 10.51 41.42 24.66
C GLY A 74 9.18 41.29 23.95
N THR A 75 8.47 42.39 23.80
CA THR A 75 7.16 42.51 23.16
C THR A 75 7.30 43.11 21.79
N SER A 76 6.68 42.45 20.76
CA SER A 76 6.58 43.00 19.41
C SER A 76 5.12 43.32 19.07
N VAL A 77 4.89 44.40 18.28
CA VAL A 77 3.55 44.75 17.79
C VAL A 77 3.58 44.84 16.29
N SER A 78 2.66 44.19 15.63
CA SER A 78 2.53 44.19 14.18
C SER A 78 1.09 44.44 13.74
N ARG A 79 0.92 44.98 12.53
CA ARG A 79 -0.38 45.15 11.89
C ARG A 79 -0.38 44.26 10.63
N PRO A 80 -1.28 43.28 10.51
CA PRO A 80 -1.36 42.47 9.29
C PRO A 80 -1.79 43.39 8.13
N GLN A 81 -1.12 43.22 6.97
CA GLN A 81 -1.47 43.91 5.72
C GLN A 81 -2.28 42.96 4.84
N ALA A 82 -3.20 43.54 4.02
CA ALA A 82 -3.90 42.73 3.02
C ALA A 82 -2.90 42.17 2.02
N PRO A 83 -3.11 40.92 1.51
CA PRO A 83 -2.20 40.29 0.57
C PRO A 83 -2.09 41.12 -0.70
N ALA A 84 -0.89 41.68 -0.98
CA ALA A 84 -0.58 42.34 -2.25
C ALA A 84 -0.30 41.29 -3.32
N THR A 85 -0.90 41.42 -4.47
CA THR A 85 -0.59 40.66 -5.71
C THR A 85 0.50 41.43 -6.48
N PRO A 86 1.56 40.84 -6.97
CA PRO A 86 2.44 39.73 -6.71
C PRO A 86 3.67 40.07 -5.83
N PRO A 87 4.56 39.14 -5.43
CA PRO A 87 5.59 39.38 -4.43
C PRO A 87 6.69 40.33 -4.97
N PRO A 88 7.11 41.36 -4.22
CA PRO A 88 8.33 42.13 -4.50
C PRO A 88 9.55 41.26 -4.10
N GLN A 89 10.66 41.55 -4.77
CA GLN A 89 11.96 40.90 -4.52
C GLN A 89 12.41 41.10 -3.07
N PRO A 90 13.19 40.14 -2.49
CA PRO A 90 13.59 40.21 -1.09
C PRO A 90 14.54 41.40 -0.85
N GLU A 91 14.07 42.38 -0.13
CA GLU A 91 14.93 43.40 0.45
C GLU A 91 15.65 42.88 1.71
N PRO A 92 16.88 43.31 1.98
CA PRO A 92 17.63 42.82 3.14
C PRO A 92 16.92 43.20 4.46
N PRO A 93 17.06 42.38 5.51
CA PRO A 93 16.34 42.60 6.78
C PRO A 93 16.79 43.93 7.42
N THR A 94 15.87 44.88 7.54
CA THR A 94 16.02 46.07 8.36
C THR A 94 16.04 45.67 9.84
N PRO A 95 16.93 46.18 10.67
CA PRO A 95 16.97 45.90 12.10
C PRO A 95 15.68 46.35 12.78
N PRO A 96 15.19 45.65 13.85
CA PRO A 96 13.98 45.99 14.54
C PRO A 96 14.14 47.37 15.25
N SER A 97 13.51 48.37 14.70
CA SER A 97 13.43 49.68 15.33
C SER A 97 12.21 49.74 16.26
N ALA A 98 12.46 50.18 17.46
CA ALA A 98 11.57 50.67 18.51
C ALA A 98 10.86 49.57 19.33
N GLN A 99 11.08 49.61 20.63
CA GLN A 99 10.19 49.04 21.68
C GLN A 99 8.75 49.42 21.34
N ALA A 100 7.96 48.47 20.88
CA ALA A 100 6.60 48.72 20.48
C ALA A 100 5.76 48.97 21.72
N ASP A 101 5.23 50.16 21.83
CA ASP A 101 4.38 50.60 22.94
C ASP A 101 3.01 49.93 22.85
N LEU A 102 2.83 48.83 23.60
CA LEU A 102 1.55 48.13 23.70
C LEU A 102 0.40 49.06 24.16
N PRO A 103 0.57 49.95 25.16
CA PRO A 103 -0.41 50.96 25.50
C PRO A 103 -0.82 51.85 24.33
N GLY A 104 0.12 52.35 23.55
CA GLY A 104 -0.15 53.18 22.38
C GLY A 104 -0.88 52.41 21.26
N ALA A 105 -0.52 51.17 21.02
CA ALA A 105 -1.21 50.30 20.05
C ALA A 105 -2.68 50.06 20.45
N VAL A 106 -2.95 49.75 21.72
CA VAL A 106 -4.31 49.55 22.24
C VAL A 106 -5.07 50.89 22.23
N SER A 107 -4.48 52.00 22.64
CA SER A 107 -5.12 53.34 22.60
C SER A 107 -5.51 53.72 21.18
N SER A 108 -4.67 53.48 20.18
CA SER A 108 -4.99 53.77 18.77
C SER A 108 -6.17 52.98 18.22
N LEU A 109 -6.47 51.82 18.80
CA LEU A 109 -7.65 51.01 18.47
C LEU A 109 -8.92 51.56 19.12
N LEU A 110 -8.81 52.15 20.32
CA LEU A 110 -9.94 52.62 21.14
C LEU A 110 -10.49 53.96 20.65
N GLU A 111 -9.67 54.83 20.02
CA GLU A 111 -10.01 56.20 19.69
C GLU A 111 -11.15 56.39 18.66
N ARG A 112 -11.61 55.36 17.96
CA ARG A 112 -12.53 55.48 16.83
C ARG A 112 -13.85 54.74 16.94
N GLY A 113 -14.12 54.02 18.04
CA GLY A 113 -15.43 53.39 18.29
C GLY A 113 -15.87 52.27 17.30
N GLU A 114 -14.98 51.80 16.44
CA GLU A 114 -15.25 50.76 15.46
C GLU A 114 -14.88 49.36 16.00
N ARG A 115 -15.36 48.27 15.34
CA ARG A 115 -14.96 46.90 15.68
C ARG A 115 -13.47 46.68 15.42
N PHE A 116 -12.77 46.01 16.33
CA PHE A 116 -11.37 45.69 16.18
C PHE A 116 -10.98 44.36 16.82
N LEU A 117 -9.94 43.72 16.27
CA LEU A 117 -9.38 42.49 16.76
C LEU A 117 -8.01 42.71 17.40
N LEU A 118 -7.88 42.32 18.66
CA LEU A 118 -6.60 42.27 19.36
C LEU A 118 -6.14 40.80 19.45
N VAL A 119 -5.02 40.45 18.84
CA VAL A 119 -4.37 39.13 18.98
C VAL A 119 -3.18 39.32 19.93
N ALA A 120 -3.20 38.65 21.08
CA ALA A 120 -2.09 38.60 22.03
C ALA A 120 -1.49 37.17 22.03
N GLU A 121 -0.32 37.04 21.40
CA GLU A 121 0.35 35.74 21.27
C GLU A 121 1.31 35.51 22.43
N ASP A 122 1.37 34.26 22.89
CA ASP A 122 2.29 33.73 23.91
C ASP A 122 2.24 34.52 25.22
N VAL A 123 1.02 34.79 25.72
CA VAL A 123 0.74 35.57 26.93
C VAL A 123 1.48 35.05 28.18
N HIS A 124 1.89 33.78 28.20
CA HIS A 124 2.71 33.21 29.27
C HIS A 124 4.11 33.87 29.40
N HIS A 125 4.59 34.58 28.35
CA HIS A 125 5.81 35.36 28.35
C HIS A 125 5.56 36.83 28.67
N ALA A 126 4.30 37.27 28.78
CA ALA A 126 3.99 38.66 29.07
C ALA A 126 4.54 39.13 30.43
N ASP A 127 5.09 40.32 30.48
CA ASP A 127 5.52 40.94 31.71
C ASP A 127 4.32 41.39 32.57
N ARG A 128 4.59 41.84 33.77
CA ARG A 128 3.53 42.23 34.71
C ARG A 128 2.73 43.44 34.18
N ALA A 129 3.38 44.39 33.52
CA ALA A 129 2.75 45.59 33.00
C ALA A 129 1.78 45.27 31.84
N ALA A 130 2.19 44.36 30.91
CA ALA A 130 1.37 43.87 29.83
C ALA A 130 0.16 43.07 30.36
N LEU A 131 0.36 42.15 31.33
CA LEU A 131 -0.74 41.41 31.95
C LEU A 131 -1.74 42.34 32.63
N ASP A 132 -1.28 43.40 33.35
CA ASP A 132 -2.15 44.36 34.02
C ASP A 132 -2.92 45.23 33.01
N LEU A 133 -2.35 45.52 31.84
CA LEU A 133 -3.05 46.19 30.74
C LEU A 133 -4.13 45.30 30.15
N LEU A 134 -3.81 44.04 29.84
CA LEU A 134 -4.78 43.09 29.31
C LEU A 134 -5.93 42.83 30.29
N ARG A 135 -5.64 42.71 31.60
CA ARG A 135 -6.66 42.59 32.66
C ARG A 135 -7.61 43.78 32.68
N ARG A 136 -7.09 45.02 32.68
CA ARG A 136 -7.91 46.24 32.64
C ARG A 136 -8.78 46.33 31.41
N LEU A 137 -8.25 45.96 30.24
CA LEU A 137 -8.99 45.93 28.97
C LEU A 137 -10.15 44.97 29.02
N LEU A 138 -9.93 43.77 29.60
CA LEU A 138 -10.93 42.69 29.66
C LEU A 138 -11.90 42.87 30.85
N ASP A 139 -11.53 43.59 31.92
CA ASP A 139 -12.41 43.93 33.02
C ASP A 139 -13.47 44.97 32.61
N ARG A 140 -13.10 45.89 31.70
CA ARG A 140 -14.00 46.90 31.12
C ARG A 140 -13.89 46.89 29.61
N PRO A 141 -14.41 45.83 28.96
CA PRO A 141 -14.21 45.65 27.53
C PRO A 141 -15.00 46.69 26.74
N PRO A 142 -14.35 47.44 25.82
CA PRO A 142 -15.05 48.36 24.94
C PRO A 142 -15.98 47.62 24.00
N THR A 143 -17.10 48.25 23.61
CA THR A 143 -17.99 47.73 22.58
C THR A 143 -17.23 47.55 21.27
N GLY A 144 -17.33 46.36 20.64
CA GLY A 144 -16.62 46.05 19.42
C GLY A 144 -15.24 45.41 19.61
N LEU A 145 -14.82 45.13 20.86
CA LEU A 145 -13.59 44.36 21.13
C LEU A 145 -13.79 42.87 20.81
N ALA A 146 -12.95 42.34 19.97
CA ALA A 146 -12.63 40.91 19.93
C ALA A 146 -11.17 40.72 20.32
N ALA A 147 -10.93 39.79 21.24
CA ALA A 147 -9.58 39.48 21.70
C ALA A 147 -9.29 37.99 21.52
N VAL A 148 -8.09 37.68 21.02
CA VAL A 148 -7.56 36.30 20.93
C VAL A 148 -6.29 36.25 21.76
N LEU A 149 -6.25 35.40 22.76
CA LEU A 149 -5.05 35.18 23.57
C LEU A 149 -4.55 33.75 23.37
N THR A 150 -3.27 33.61 22.99
CA THR A 150 -2.64 32.31 22.91
C THR A 150 -1.68 32.10 24.09
N TYR A 151 -1.67 30.88 24.61
CA TYR A 151 -0.77 30.53 25.72
C TYR A 151 -0.48 29.02 25.75
N ARG A 152 0.61 28.68 26.48
CA ARG A 152 0.98 27.32 26.79
C ARG A 152 0.61 27.04 28.25
N PRO A 153 -0.30 26.07 28.53
CA PRO A 153 -0.71 25.79 29.91
C PRO A 153 0.46 25.39 30.81
N GLU A 154 1.42 24.65 30.29
CA GLU A 154 2.62 24.15 30.97
C GLU A 154 3.63 25.28 31.35
N GLU A 155 3.59 26.44 30.73
CA GLU A 155 4.50 27.55 30.93
C GLU A 155 3.83 28.72 31.71
N LEU A 156 2.56 28.55 32.11
CA LEU A 156 1.87 29.52 32.91
C LEU A 156 2.47 29.64 34.33
N ARG A 157 2.64 30.87 34.83
CA ARG A 157 3.08 31.09 36.20
C ARG A 157 2.12 30.55 37.25
N GLU A 158 0.82 30.58 36.96
CA GLU A 158 -0.26 30.04 37.77
C GLU A 158 -1.04 29.02 36.91
N PRO A 159 -1.06 27.73 37.25
CA PRO A 159 -1.71 26.73 36.47
C PRO A 159 -3.18 27.03 36.16
N GLY A 160 -3.57 26.97 34.89
CA GLY A 160 -4.95 27.18 34.41
C GLY A 160 -5.38 28.68 34.35
N LEU A 161 -4.56 29.62 34.77
CA LEU A 161 -4.89 31.03 34.78
C LEU A 161 -4.01 31.84 33.81
N ALA A 162 -4.44 31.94 32.56
CA ALA A 162 -3.70 32.61 31.48
C ALA A 162 -3.29 34.06 31.82
N LEU A 163 -4.13 34.76 32.55
CA LEU A 163 -3.90 36.13 33.00
C LEU A 163 -3.63 36.23 34.53
N GLY A 164 -3.44 35.11 35.22
CA GLY A 164 -3.23 35.06 36.67
C GLY A 164 -4.49 35.33 37.50
N ARG A 165 -4.36 35.32 38.84
CA ARG A 165 -5.48 35.41 39.80
C ARG A 165 -6.26 36.73 39.76
N GLY A 166 -5.68 37.81 39.24
CA GLY A 166 -6.30 39.15 39.16
C GLY A 166 -7.20 39.34 37.95
N ALA A 167 -7.42 38.35 37.10
CA ALA A 167 -8.27 38.47 35.95
C ALA A 167 -9.75 38.33 36.35
N HIS A 168 -10.56 39.31 35.93
CA HIS A 168 -12.00 39.29 36.05
C HIS A 168 -12.62 39.38 34.66
N PHE A 169 -13.63 38.54 34.39
CA PHE A 169 -14.37 38.55 33.13
C PHE A 169 -15.82 38.95 33.41
N PRO A 170 -16.21 40.21 33.09
CA PRO A 170 -17.58 40.67 33.34
C PRO A 170 -18.58 39.92 32.48
N SER A 171 -19.85 39.87 32.89
CA SER A 171 -20.94 39.16 32.21
C SER A 171 -21.22 39.67 30.79
N CYS A 172 -20.79 40.89 30.46
CA CYS A 172 -20.90 41.44 29.11
C CYS A 172 -19.82 40.90 28.15
N LEU A 173 -18.74 40.28 28.66
CA LEU A 173 -17.69 39.68 27.86
C LEU A 173 -18.00 38.22 27.60
N SER A 174 -18.15 37.87 26.33
CA SER A 174 -18.27 36.46 25.93
C SER A 174 -16.90 35.78 25.86
N VAL A 175 -16.69 34.73 26.67
CA VAL A 175 -15.40 34.03 26.77
C VAL A 175 -15.54 32.63 26.20
N LEU A 176 -14.71 32.32 25.19
CA LEU A 176 -14.57 31.00 24.64
C LEU A 176 -13.15 30.48 24.88
N ARG A 177 -13.02 29.25 25.39
CA ARG A 177 -11.73 28.58 25.53
C ARG A 177 -11.66 27.42 24.56
N VAL A 178 -10.65 27.39 23.69
CA VAL A 178 -10.38 26.34 22.73
C VAL A 178 -9.03 25.71 23.02
N ARG A 179 -9.04 24.42 23.24
CA ARG A 179 -7.81 23.62 23.46
C ARG A 179 -7.40 22.96 22.16
N LEU A 180 -6.21 23.32 21.67
CA LEU A 180 -5.61 22.68 20.52
C LEU A 180 -4.83 21.45 20.97
N GLY A 181 -5.34 20.28 20.58
CA GLY A 181 -4.72 18.98 20.84
C GLY A 181 -3.81 18.50 19.71
N PRO A 182 -3.27 17.30 19.87
CA PRO A 182 -2.58 16.58 18.78
C PRO A 182 -3.52 16.31 17.60
N LEU A 183 -2.94 16.16 16.40
CA LEU A 183 -3.65 15.74 15.19
C LEU A 183 -3.97 14.25 15.25
N ASP A 184 -5.09 13.88 14.65
CA ASP A 184 -5.42 12.48 14.38
C ASP A 184 -4.75 11.94 13.09
N ALA A 185 -4.93 10.65 12.81
CA ALA A 185 -4.31 10.00 11.65
C ALA A 185 -4.74 10.61 10.31
N HIS A 186 -6.01 11.02 10.19
CA HIS A 186 -6.54 11.63 8.96
C HIS A 186 -5.90 13.01 8.73
N GLN A 187 -5.77 13.79 9.78
CA GLN A 187 -5.16 15.13 9.74
C GLN A 187 -3.65 15.06 9.47
N VAL A 188 -2.95 14.08 10.05
CA VAL A 188 -1.54 13.81 9.74
C VAL A 188 -1.39 13.42 8.27
N ARG A 189 -2.23 12.53 7.76
CA ARG A 189 -2.24 12.14 6.34
C ARG A 189 -2.33 13.36 5.44
N ARG A 190 -3.30 14.24 5.65
CA ARG A 190 -3.46 15.46 4.85
C ARG A 190 -2.21 16.34 4.87
N LEU A 191 -1.58 16.55 6.03
CA LEU A 191 -0.34 17.34 6.12
C LEU A 191 0.83 16.70 5.38
N VAL A 192 0.91 15.36 5.40
CA VAL A 192 1.95 14.61 4.70
C VAL A 192 1.74 14.68 3.19
N GLU A 193 0.53 14.45 2.71
CA GLU A 193 0.17 14.51 1.29
C GLU A 193 0.39 15.93 0.72
N GLU A 194 -0.04 16.97 1.45
CA GLU A 194 0.22 18.38 1.09
C GLU A 194 1.74 18.69 1.06
N GLY A 195 2.49 18.14 2.02
CA GLY A 195 3.92 18.42 2.18
C GLY A 195 4.81 17.67 1.20
N LEU A 196 4.48 16.42 0.85
CA LEU A 196 5.25 15.59 -0.08
C LEU A 196 4.79 15.77 -1.53
N GLY A 197 3.58 16.29 -1.77
CA GLY A 197 2.99 16.43 -3.11
C GLY A 197 2.43 15.11 -3.65
N GLU A 198 2.20 14.13 -2.79
CA GLU A 198 1.67 12.81 -3.14
C GLU A 198 0.16 12.74 -2.88
N SER A 199 -0.58 12.07 -3.76
CA SER A 199 -2.02 11.86 -3.61
C SER A 199 -2.40 10.65 -2.73
N SER A 200 -1.42 9.83 -2.34
CA SER A 200 -1.67 8.66 -1.48
C SER A 200 -0.39 8.22 -0.76
N CYS A 201 -0.40 8.29 0.57
CA CYS A 201 0.69 7.77 1.41
C CYS A 201 0.28 6.46 2.10
N PRO A 202 1.20 5.49 2.28
CA PRO A 202 0.93 4.25 2.98
C PRO A 202 0.39 4.50 4.40
N SER A 203 -0.62 3.73 4.81
CA SER A 203 -1.24 3.90 6.14
C SER A 203 -0.26 3.66 7.27
N GLU A 204 0.70 2.74 7.08
CA GLU A 204 1.76 2.43 8.04
C GLU A 204 2.71 3.61 8.26
N LEU A 205 3.08 4.33 7.19
CA LEU A 205 3.89 5.54 7.29
C LEU A 205 3.19 6.62 8.13
N ILE A 206 1.89 6.81 7.90
CA ILE A 206 1.07 7.77 8.65
C ILE A 206 0.96 7.37 10.12
N SER A 207 0.69 6.09 10.41
CA SER A 207 0.60 5.57 11.78
C SER A 207 1.92 5.72 12.53
N ARG A 208 3.04 5.38 11.89
CA ARG A 208 4.37 5.50 12.46
C ARG A 208 4.78 6.96 12.70
N LEU A 209 4.44 7.86 11.77
CA LEU A 209 4.70 9.29 11.93
C LEU A 209 3.84 9.89 13.06
N LEU A 210 2.57 9.50 13.16
CA LEU A 210 1.68 9.91 14.24
C LEU A 210 2.23 9.47 15.60
N GLU A 211 2.61 8.20 15.73
CA GLU A 211 3.23 7.65 16.95
C GLU A 211 4.48 8.43 17.35
N ARG A 212 5.42 8.64 16.44
CA ARG A 212 6.70 9.30 16.71
C ARG A 212 6.58 10.78 17.01
N SER A 213 5.70 11.50 16.28
CA SER A 213 5.48 12.94 16.44
C SER A 213 4.55 13.29 17.60
N GLY A 214 3.84 12.29 18.15
CA GLY A 214 2.76 12.54 19.11
C GLY A 214 1.61 13.36 18.52
N GLY A 215 1.47 13.40 17.19
CA GLY A 215 0.47 14.20 16.48
C GLY A 215 0.69 15.73 16.54
N ILE A 216 1.87 16.19 16.92
CA ILE A 216 2.16 17.62 17.00
C ILE A 216 2.39 18.19 15.59
N PRO A 217 1.54 19.15 15.10
CA PRO A 217 1.57 19.63 13.71
C PRO A 217 2.94 20.12 13.24
N GLN A 218 3.63 20.90 14.08
CA GLN A 218 4.95 21.44 13.74
C GLN A 218 5.99 20.35 13.53
N ILE A 219 5.92 19.27 14.34
CA ILE A 219 6.86 18.16 14.27
C ILE A 219 6.59 17.32 13.01
N VAL A 220 5.30 17.09 12.69
CA VAL A 220 4.91 16.44 11.44
C VAL A 220 5.48 17.20 10.24
N ILE A 221 5.31 18.54 10.20
CA ILE A 221 5.84 19.39 9.13
C ILE A 221 7.37 19.34 9.06
N ASP A 222 8.05 19.39 10.21
CA ASP A 222 9.51 19.36 10.27
C ASP A 222 10.06 18.01 9.81
N VAL A 223 9.41 16.88 10.14
CA VAL A 223 9.78 15.54 9.67
C VAL A 223 9.51 15.39 8.16
N VAL A 224 8.36 15.88 7.66
CA VAL A 224 8.05 15.89 6.22
C VAL A 224 9.11 16.68 5.44
N ARG A 225 9.58 17.81 5.99
CA ARG A 225 10.68 18.58 5.39
C ARG A 225 11.97 17.80 5.35
N LEU A 226 12.36 17.12 6.44
CA LEU A 226 13.54 16.26 6.48
C LEU A 226 13.46 15.13 5.46
N LEU A 227 12.31 14.49 5.31
CA LEU A 227 12.08 13.45 4.29
C LEU A 227 12.29 14.00 2.88
N ARG A 228 11.74 15.18 2.58
CA ARG A 228 11.93 15.82 1.26
C ARG A 228 13.40 16.18 0.97
N GLU A 229 14.11 16.69 1.96
CA GLU A 229 15.52 17.04 1.84
C GLU A 229 16.41 15.80 1.63
N SER A 230 16.05 14.68 2.26
CA SER A 230 16.78 13.40 2.14
C SER A 230 16.43 12.61 0.88
N GLY A 231 15.22 12.77 0.35
CA GLY A 231 14.64 11.89 -0.68
C GLY A 231 14.94 12.23 -2.13
N ASN A 232 15.70 13.31 -2.43
CA ASN A 232 16.10 13.71 -3.81
C ASN A 232 14.98 13.64 -4.87
N GLY A 233 13.72 13.95 -4.50
CA GLY A 233 12.59 13.99 -5.44
C GLY A 233 12.01 12.62 -5.80
N ARG A 234 12.09 11.64 -4.95
CA ARG A 234 11.44 10.33 -5.11
C ARG A 234 9.93 10.45 -4.99
N GLU A 235 9.22 9.59 -5.72
CA GLU A 235 7.76 9.56 -5.74
C GLU A 235 7.15 8.83 -4.51
N HIS A 236 7.92 8.01 -3.77
CA HIS A 236 7.43 7.25 -2.62
C HIS A 236 8.45 7.22 -1.48
N TYR A 237 7.94 7.30 -0.24
CA TYR A 237 8.72 7.26 0.99
C TYR A 237 8.40 6.00 1.81
N SER A 238 9.46 5.32 2.27
CA SER A 238 9.38 4.10 3.06
C SER A 238 9.48 4.36 4.57
N LEU A 239 9.05 3.37 5.39
CA LEU A 239 9.24 3.41 6.84
C LEU A 239 10.73 3.53 7.24
N ARG A 240 11.63 2.92 6.47
CA ARG A 240 13.08 3.01 6.70
C ARG A 240 13.60 4.44 6.57
N GLU A 241 13.10 5.19 5.59
CA GLU A 241 13.48 6.59 5.39
C GLU A 241 12.92 7.47 6.50
N LEU A 242 11.70 7.20 6.97
CA LEU A 242 11.13 7.86 8.13
C LEU A 242 11.96 7.61 9.40
N ASP A 243 12.40 6.38 9.62
CA ASP A 243 13.23 6.04 10.78
C ASP A 243 14.66 6.61 10.66
N ALA A 244 15.18 6.74 9.45
CA ALA A 244 16.48 7.36 9.16
C ALA A 244 16.46 8.90 9.22
N ALA A 245 15.31 9.54 9.06
CA ALA A 245 15.18 11.00 9.06
C ALA A 245 15.62 11.68 10.36
N GLY A 246 15.74 10.89 11.45
CA GLY A 246 16.23 11.40 12.73
C GLY A 246 15.22 12.28 13.47
N VAL A 247 15.74 13.13 14.37
CA VAL A 247 14.94 14.05 15.18
C VAL A 247 15.08 15.46 14.63
N PRO A 248 13.96 16.19 14.39
CA PRO A 248 14.04 17.58 13.95
C PRO A 248 14.89 18.44 14.91
N PRO A 249 15.82 19.26 14.41
CA PRO A 249 16.76 20.01 15.25
C PRO A 249 16.08 20.88 16.31
N ARG A 250 14.99 21.54 15.96
CA ARG A 250 14.21 22.37 16.91
C ARG A 250 13.63 21.58 18.08
N LEU A 251 13.16 20.37 17.80
CA LEU A 251 12.65 19.46 18.84
C LEU A 251 13.78 18.97 19.73
N ALA A 252 14.92 18.60 19.14
CA ALA A 252 16.09 18.15 19.88
C ALA A 252 16.60 19.24 20.81
N GLU A 253 16.81 20.47 20.31
CA GLU A 253 17.25 21.61 21.13
C GLU A 253 16.29 21.93 22.27
N LEU A 254 14.99 21.92 22.03
CA LEU A 254 13.98 22.17 23.05
C LEU A 254 14.00 21.10 24.15
N ALA A 255 14.05 19.82 23.78
CA ALA A 255 14.08 18.71 24.70
C ALA A 255 15.37 18.72 25.56
N LEU A 256 16.51 18.99 24.92
CA LEU A 256 17.81 19.07 25.60
C LEU A 256 17.89 20.26 26.53
N ALA A 257 17.45 21.44 26.13
CA ALA A 257 17.42 22.65 26.97
C ALA A 257 16.55 22.44 28.22
N ARG A 258 15.35 21.85 28.06
CA ARG A 258 14.47 21.54 29.16
C ARG A 258 15.07 20.51 30.11
N THR A 259 15.71 19.46 29.56
CA THR A 259 16.40 18.44 30.35
C THR A 259 17.60 19.01 31.10
N ALA A 260 18.39 19.89 30.47
CA ALA A 260 19.54 20.52 31.09
C ALA A 260 19.17 21.44 32.26
N ALA A 261 17.99 22.04 32.25
CA ALA A 261 17.48 22.90 33.33
C ALA A 261 17.03 22.13 34.59
N LEU A 262 16.91 20.78 34.52
CA LEU A 262 16.50 19.94 35.63
C LEU A 262 17.61 19.68 36.62
N LYS A 263 17.24 19.44 37.89
CA LYS A 263 18.17 18.94 38.91
C LYS A 263 18.55 17.48 38.57
N GLU A 264 19.68 17.05 39.15
CA GLU A 264 20.27 15.73 38.84
C GLU A 264 19.30 14.54 38.98
N HIS A 265 18.47 14.49 40.04
CA HIS A 265 17.48 13.43 40.19
C HIS A 265 16.38 13.45 39.15
N ALA A 266 15.85 14.63 38.84
CA ALA A 266 14.82 14.80 37.79
C ALA A 266 15.39 14.52 36.40
N LYS A 267 16.65 14.91 36.16
CA LYS A 267 17.38 14.59 34.93
C LYS A 267 17.57 13.07 34.78
N ALA A 268 17.90 12.36 35.90
CA ALA A 268 18.02 10.91 35.90
C ALA A 268 16.68 10.23 35.53
N VAL A 269 15.55 10.74 35.99
CA VAL A 269 14.21 10.21 35.62
C VAL A 269 13.92 10.46 34.13
N VAL A 270 14.25 11.62 33.57
CA VAL A 270 14.10 11.88 32.14
C VAL A 270 15.03 10.98 31.30
N TRP A 271 16.26 10.75 31.77
CA TRP A 271 17.16 9.79 31.13
C TRP A 271 16.64 8.36 31.20
N ALA A 272 16.04 7.94 32.32
CA ALA A 272 15.41 6.64 32.47
C ALA A 272 14.25 6.47 31.49
N ALA A 273 13.40 7.49 31.33
CA ALA A 273 12.32 7.50 30.34
C ALA A 273 12.87 7.38 28.91
N ALA A 274 13.97 8.07 28.57
CA ALA A 274 14.62 7.97 27.27
C ALA A 274 15.25 6.60 27.03
N VAL A 275 15.75 5.93 28.05
CA VAL A 275 16.30 4.58 27.96
C VAL A 275 15.20 3.54 27.77
N LEU A 276 14.08 3.67 28.48
CA LEU A 276 12.92 2.76 28.39
C LEU A 276 12.23 2.90 27.02
N ASP A 277 12.09 4.15 26.52
CA ASP A 277 11.52 4.48 25.20
C ASP A 277 10.04 4.04 25.04
N GLU A 278 9.37 3.85 26.15
CA GLU A 278 7.94 3.56 26.25
C GLU A 278 7.36 4.20 27.51
N PRO A 279 6.06 4.53 27.55
CA PRO A 279 5.42 4.99 28.77
C PRO A 279 5.40 3.87 29.83
N VAL A 280 5.85 4.19 31.04
CA VAL A 280 5.94 3.23 32.16
C VAL A 280 5.45 3.84 33.47
N GLU A 281 5.25 3.02 34.49
CA GLU A 281 4.84 3.46 35.82
C GLU A 281 5.95 4.23 36.55
N ALA A 282 5.57 5.05 37.51
CA ALA A 282 6.49 5.89 38.28
C ALA A 282 7.56 5.05 39.04
N GLU A 283 7.17 3.90 39.56
CA GLU A 283 8.09 2.98 40.28
C GLU A 283 9.19 2.45 39.33
N GLU A 284 8.83 2.12 38.10
CA GLU A 284 9.78 1.62 37.11
C GLU A 284 10.74 2.71 36.63
N LEU A 285 10.26 3.93 36.40
CA LEU A 285 11.11 5.08 36.12
C LEU A 285 12.13 5.31 37.25
N SER A 286 11.65 5.28 38.52
CA SER A 286 12.48 5.46 39.68
C SER A 286 13.55 4.36 39.80
N ALA A 287 13.15 3.11 39.59
CA ALA A 287 14.06 1.97 39.63
C ALA A 287 15.16 2.06 38.58
N VAL A 288 14.79 2.45 37.33
CA VAL A 288 15.76 2.60 36.24
C VAL A 288 16.67 3.81 36.46
N ALA A 289 16.14 4.92 37.00
CA ALA A 289 16.91 6.08 37.40
C ALA A 289 17.87 5.78 38.59
N GLY A 290 17.59 4.72 39.32
CA GLY A 290 18.38 4.33 40.52
C GLY A 290 18.04 5.16 41.74
N LEU A 291 16.78 5.56 41.86
CA LEU A 291 16.25 6.35 42.96
C LEU A 291 15.32 5.48 43.80
N ASP A 292 15.22 5.81 45.10
CA ASP A 292 14.16 5.25 45.95
C ASP A 292 12.79 5.90 45.54
N GLY A 293 11.69 5.22 45.92
CA GLY A 293 10.36 5.65 45.47
C GLY A 293 10.05 7.13 45.85
N GLY A 294 10.36 7.53 47.03
CA GLY A 294 10.08 8.90 47.50
C GLY A 294 10.93 9.99 46.81
N ALA A 295 12.19 9.68 46.47
CA ALA A 295 13.02 10.58 45.70
C ALA A 295 12.61 10.56 44.19
N GLY A 296 12.24 9.37 43.71
CA GLY A 296 11.76 9.21 42.33
C GLY A 296 10.48 10.00 42.06
N ASP A 297 9.49 9.93 42.93
CA ASP A 297 8.21 10.68 42.78
C ASP A 297 8.44 12.17 42.76
N ARG A 298 9.28 12.72 43.63
CA ARG A 298 9.62 14.14 43.64
C ARG A 298 10.33 14.56 42.36
N ALA A 299 11.23 13.72 41.86
CA ALA A 299 11.98 13.91 40.64
C ALA A 299 11.04 13.86 39.39
N LEU A 300 10.10 12.92 39.37
CA LEU A 300 9.08 12.81 38.32
C LEU A 300 8.17 14.04 38.28
N VAL A 301 7.69 14.52 39.44
CA VAL A 301 6.88 15.74 39.53
C VAL A 301 7.64 16.97 38.98
N GLU A 302 8.95 17.07 39.24
CA GLU A 302 9.78 18.15 38.66
C GLU A 302 9.90 18.01 37.15
N ALA A 303 10.11 16.80 36.62
CA ALA A 303 10.17 16.53 35.18
C ALA A 303 8.83 16.82 34.47
N LEU A 304 7.70 16.47 35.08
CA LEU A 304 6.37 16.75 34.55
C LEU A 304 6.11 18.26 34.46
N ARG A 305 6.56 19.04 35.45
CA ARG A 305 6.40 20.52 35.43
C ARG A 305 7.13 21.21 34.30
N THR A 306 8.22 20.63 33.79
CA THR A 306 8.95 21.20 32.64
C THR A 306 8.35 20.84 31.29
N GLY A 307 7.34 19.96 31.26
CA GLY A 307 6.69 19.51 30.03
C GLY A 307 7.59 18.64 29.13
N VAL A 308 8.68 18.06 29.67
CA VAL A 308 9.49 17.05 28.98
C VAL A 308 8.79 15.69 29.00
N LEU A 309 8.31 15.33 30.20
CA LEU A 309 7.48 14.14 30.40
C LEU A 309 6.02 14.55 30.59
N ARG A 310 5.12 13.61 30.32
CA ARG A 310 3.69 13.72 30.61
C ARG A 310 3.15 12.38 31.10
N GLU A 311 2.02 12.42 31.74
CA GLU A 311 1.19 11.24 31.92
C GLU A 311 0.49 10.95 30.58
N VAL A 312 0.75 9.80 30.02
CA VAL A 312 0.23 9.34 28.72
C VAL A 312 -1.10 8.64 28.90
N ASP A 313 -1.11 7.67 29.83
CA ASP A 313 -2.26 6.93 30.31
C ASP A 313 -2.29 6.99 31.84
N GLU A 314 -3.37 6.53 32.46
CA GLU A 314 -3.53 6.55 33.92
C GLU A 314 -2.34 5.86 34.60
N GLY A 315 -1.53 6.65 35.32
CA GLY A 315 -0.35 6.18 36.07
C GLY A 315 0.89 5.85 35.21
N ARG A 316 0.85 6.06 33.89
CA ARG A 316 2.00 5.79 32.99
C ARG A 316 2.60 7.09 32.45
N TYR A 317 3.90 7.22 32.53
CA TYR A 317 4.64 8.45 32.20
C TYR A 317 5.63 8.20 31.06
N GLY A 318 5.67 9.11 30.12
CA GLY A 318 6.56 9.06 28.96
C GLY A 318 6.85 10.45 28.40
N PHE A 319 7.65 10.52 27.32
CA PHE A 319 7.92 11.80 26.69
C PHE A 319 6.64 12.41 26.12
N PHE A 320 6.51 13.73 26.26
CA PHE A 320 5.43 14.50 25.64
C PHE A 320 5.39 14.29 24.12
N VAL A 321 6.58 14.28 23.49
CA VAL A 321 6.80 13.91 22.10
C VAL A 321 7.74 12.70 22.09
N PRO A 322 7.28 11.52 21.69
CA PRO A 322 8.10 10.29 21.71
C PRO A 322 9.44 10.45 21.01
N MET A 323 9.49 11.13 19.86
CA MET A 323 10.70 11.39 19.09
C MET A 323 11.78 12.16 19.88
N ALA A 324 11.41 12.96 20.89
CA ALA A 324 12.34 13.69 21.75
C ALA A 324 13.18 12.74 22.62
N ALA A 325 12.67 11.54 22.92
CA ALA A 325 13.41 10.54 23.68
C ALA A 325 14.75 10.18 23.00
N THR A 326 14.75 10.08 21.66
CA THR A 326 15.96 9.78 20.88
C THR A 326 17.05 10.83 21.06
N ALA A 327 16.69 12.12 21.06
CA ALA A 327 17.63 13.22 21.26
C ALA A 327 18.22 13.20 22.68
N VAL A 328 17.37 13.00 23.70
CA VAL A 328 17.80 12.92 25.09
C VAL A 328 18.66 11.67 25.33
N TYR A 329 18.29 10.51 24.75
CA TYR A 329 19.06 9.28 24.86
C TYR A 329 20.50 9.41 24.33
N ALA A 330 20.68 10.16 23.24
CA ALA A 330 22.01 10.38 22.67
C ALA A 330 22.97 11.11 23.63
N GLU A 331 22.43 12.01 24.48
CA GLU A 331 23.19 12.79 25.46
C GLU A 331 23.45 12.06 26.78
N VAL A 332 22.81 10.90 27.03
CA VAL A 332 23.07 10.12 28.24
C VAL A 332 24.50 9.59 28.20
N PRO A 333 25.35 9.87 29.22
CA PRO A 333 26.72 9.38 29.24
C PRO A 333 26.81 7.86 29.14
N GLY A 334 27.69 7.32 28.32
CA GLY A 334 27.77 5.88 28.02
C GLY A 334 27.76 4.94 29.20
N PRO A 335 28.56 5.19 30.29
CA PRO A 335 28.52 4.36 31.49
C PRO A 335 27.16 4.39 32.22
N VAL A 336 26.55 5.59 32.32
CA VAL A 336 25.24 5.77 32.96
C VAL A 336 24.17 5.07 32.15
N ARG A 337 24.18 5.27 30.82
CA ARG A 337 23.24 4.61 29.87
C ARG A 337 23.31 3.10 29.97
N ARG A 338 24.51 2.52 30.04
CA ARG A 338 24.70 1.08 30.19
C ARG A 338 24.12 0.56 31.52
N GLU A 339 24.32 1.29 32.60
CA GLU A 339 23.78 0.91 33.89
C GLU A 339 22.24 1.02 33.93
N MET A 340 21.67 2.07 33.36
CA MET A 340 20.23 2.22 33.22
C MET A 340 19.62 1.07 32.42
N HIS A 341 20.25 0.65 31.32
CA HIS A 341 19.81 -0.53 30.58
C HIS A 341 19.83 -1.82 31.40
N ARG A 342 20.82 -2.01 32.33
CA ARG A 342 20.84 -3.17 33.21
C ARG A 342 19.70 -3.16 34.22
N ARG A 343 19.38 -1.97 34.76
CA ARG A 343 18.25 -1.79 35.67
C ARG A 343 16.93 -2.00 34.97
N ALA A 344 16.78 -1.44 33.76
CA ALA A 344 15.61 -1.66 32.91
C ALA A 344 15.42 -3.15 32.57
N ALA A 345 16.50 -3.86 32.21
CA ALA A 345 16.43 -5.31 32.01
C ALA A 345 16.01 -6.09 33.24
N THR A 346 16.39 -5.61 34.43
CA THR A 346 15.98 -6.24 35.71
C THR A 346 14.51 -5.97 36.03
N ALA A 347 14.02 -4.76 35.79
CA ALA A 347 12.63 -4.38 35.96
C ALA A 347 11.71 -5.14 35.00
N LEU A 348 12.01 -5.10 33.67
CA LEU A 348 11.24 -5.81 32.66
C LEU A 348 11.22 -7.32 32.84
N GLY A 349 12.30 -7.91 33.31
CA GLY A 349 12.37 -9.36 33.61
C GLY A 349 11.45 -9.82 34.75
N ARG A 350 10.86 -8.90 35.51
CA ARG A 350 9.88 -9.19 36.58
C ARG A 350 8.44 -9.07 36.15
N ARG A 351 8.20 -8.47 34.96
CA ARG A 351 6.83 -8.36 34.38
C ARG A 351 6.30 -9.74 33.97
N HIS A 352 5.00 -9.94 34.06
CA HIS A 352 4.33 -11.16 33.62
C HIS A 352 3.11 -10.76 32.75
N PRO A 353 3.04 -11.16 31.46
CA PRO A 353 4.07 -11.92 30.73
C PRO A 353 5.36 -11.13 30.53
N VAL A 354 6.48 -11.84 30.39
CA VAL A 354 7.79 -11.21 30.16
C VAL A 354 7.83 -10.58 28.77
N PRO A 355 8.12 -9.29 28.63
CA PRO A 355 8.25 -8.62 27.32
C PRO A 355 9.65 -8.90 26.74
N TRP A 356 9.81 -10.06 26.09
CA TRP A 356 11.12 -10.55 25.65
C TRP A 356 11.83 -9.66 24.64
N VAL A 357 11.09 -9.00 23.73
CA VAL A 357 11.68 -8.13 22.68
C VAL A 357 12.30 -6.87 23.30
N PRO A 358 11.59 -6.05 24.10
CA PRO A 358 12.21 -4.95 24.84
C PRO A 358 13.33 -5.41 25.78
N LEU A 359 13.14 -6.54 26.47
CA LEU A 359 14.14 -7.11 27.36
C LEU A 359 15.44 -7.46 26.61
N ALA A 360 15.36 -8.02 25.41
CA ALA A 360 16.52 -8.30 24.56
C ALA A 360 17.29 -7.02 24.23
N ARG A 361 16.57 -5.93 23.86
CA ARG A 361 17.16 -4.62 23.60
C ARG A 361 17.96 -4.11 24.80
N HIS A 362 17.38 -4.15 26.01
CA HIS A 362 18.05 -3.65 27.20
C HIS A 362 19.23 -4.53 27.62
N ARG A 363 19.10 -5.87 27.54
CA ARG A 363 20.23 -6.79 27.84
C ARG A 363 21.40 -6.57 26.89
N ARG A 364 21.13 -6.28 25.62
CA ARG A 364 22.16 -5.95 24.62
C ARG A 364 22.91 -4.69 25.02
N HIS A 365 22.20 -3.59 25.22
CA HIS A 365 22.80 -2.29 25.56
C HIS A 365 23.45 -2.29 26.96
N GLY A 366 22.97 -3.13 27.86
CA GLY A 366 23.58 -3.42 29.14
C GLY A 366 24.85 -4.26 29.11
N GLY A 367 25.24 -4.77 27.91
CA GLY A 367 26.43 -5.62 27.75
C GLY A 367 26.27 -7.06 28.23
N GLN A 368 25.06 -7.55 28.42
CA GLN A 368 24.75 -8.90 28.96
C GLN A 368 24.57 -9.91 27.80
N VAL A 369 25.62 -10.20 27.03
CA VAL A 369 25.56 -10.94 25.78
C VAL A 369 24.82 -12.27 25.86
N LYS A 370 25.14 -13.14 26.86
CA LYS A 370 24.47 -14.45 27.00
C LYS A 370 22.98 -14.31 27.31
N ALA A 371 22.63 -13.37 28.17
CA ALA A 371 21.24 -13.11 28.55
C ALA A 371 20.47 -12.44 27.37
N TRP A 372 21.14 -11.58 26.61
CA TRP A 372 20.57 -10.99 25.38
C TRP A 372 20.17 -12.06 24.36
N LEU A 373 21.10 -12.96 23.99
CA LEU A 373 20.82 -14.01 23.01
C LEU A 373 19.68 -14.96 23.44
N ARG A 374 19.56 -15.25 24.75
CA ARG A 374 18.41 -15.99 25.27
C ARG A 374 17.11 -15.20 25.15
N ALA A 375 17.15 -13.89 25.41
CA ALA A 375 15.96 -13.06 25.29
C ALA A 375 15.53 -12.90 23.82
N VAL A 376 16.48 -12.84 22.86
CA VAL A 376 16.18 -12.86 21.42
C VAL A 376 15.49 -14.16 21.04
N GLU A 377 16.00 -15.31 21.45
CA GLU A 377 15.41 -16.63 21.19
C GLU A 377 13.97 -16.72 21.71
N GLN A 378 13.75 -16.35 22.98
CA GLN A 378 12.42 -16.35 23.60
C GLN A 378 11.48 -15.32 22.95
N GLY A 379 11.99 -14.13 22.62
CA GLY A 379 11.23 -13.08 21.95
C GLY A 379 10.79 -13.50 20.54
N ALA A 380 11.68 -14.14 19.77
CA ALA A 380 11.33 -14.65 18.45
C ALA A 380 10.27 -15.76 18.51
N LEU A 381 10.38 -16.68 19.47
CA LEU A 381 9.37 -17.72 19.71
C LEU A 381 8.03 -17.11 20.12
N GLN A 382 8.03 -16.16 21.05
CA GLN A 382 6.80 -15.46 21.48
C GLN A 382 6.12 -14.72 20.33
N CYS A 383 6.87 -14.02 19.48
CA CYS A 383 6.33 -13.36 18.30
C CYS A 383 5.74 -14.37 17.31
N ALA A 384 6.45 -15.47 17.05
CA ALA A 384 5.98 -16.54 16.14
C ALA A 384 4.70 -17.22 16.67
N GLU A 385 4.63 -17.52 17.99
CA GLU A 385 3.44 -18.09 18.65
C GLU A 385 2.24 -17.12 18.59
N ALA A 386 2.48 -15.81 18.62
CA ALA A 386 1.46 -14.79 18.44
C ALA A 386 1.06 -14.55 16.97
N GLY A 387 1.69 -15.25 16.01
CA GLY A 387 1.48 -15.05 14.58
C GLY A 387 2.20 -13.82 13.99
N ASP A 388 2.96 -13.08 14.80
CA ASP A 388 3.75 -11.93 14.35
C ASP A 388 5.14 -12.37 13.85
N HIS A 389 5.14 -13.09 12.74
CA HIS A 389 6.37 -13.59 12.11
C HIS A 389 7.28 -12.46 11.64
N GLN A 390 6.72 -11.29 11.31
CA GLN A 390 7.50 -10.14 10.88
C GLN A 390 8.37 -9.58 12.00
N ALA A 391 7.82 -9.42 13.19
CA ALA A 391 8.59 -8.99 14.38
C ALA A 391 9.68 -10.02 14.76
N ALA A 392 9.39 -11.31 14.59
CA ALA A 392 10.38 -12.36 14.78
C ALA A 392 11.55 -12.24 13.79
N VAL A 393 11.25 -12.03 12.49
CA VAL A 393 12.25 -11.81 11.42
C VAL A 393 13.12 -10.59 11.76
N ASP A 394 12.51 -9.45 12.06
CA ASP A 394 13.23 -8.19 12.36
C ASP A 394 14.20 -8.35 13.53
N LEU A 395 13.75 -9.02 14.60
CA LEU A 395 14.56 -9.28 15.78
C LEU A 395 15.75 -10.19 15.49
N LEU A 396 15.51 -11.30 14.76
CA LEU A 396 16.51 -12.32 14.44
C LEU A 396 17.50 -11.80 13.39
N GLU A 397 17.02 -11.14 12.36
CA GLU A 397 17.83 -10.55 11.26
C GLU A 397 18.81 -9.52 11.81
N HIS A 398 18.29 -8.56 12.61
CA HIS A 398 19.12 -7.57 13.30
C HIS A 398 20.15 -8.20 14.23
N THR A 399 19.85 -9.34 14.83
CA THR A 399 20.79 -10.07 15.70
C THR A 399 21.83 -10.81 14.87
N LEU A 400 21.41 -11.60 13.89
CA LEU A 400 22.28 -12.50 13.11
C LEU A 400 23.17 -11.78 12.10
N SER A 401 22.81 -10.59 11.65
CA SER A 401 23.67 -9.71 10.81
C SER A 401 24.94 -9.26 11.54
N ARG A 402 25.06 -9.51 12.84
CA ARG A 402 26.21 -9.07 13.65
C ARG A 402 27.29 -10.14 13.69
N PRO A 403 28.54 -9.81 13.32
CA PRO A 403 29.64 -10.77 13.35
C PRO A 403 30.01 -11.24 14.78
N THR A 404 29.55 -10.50 15.80
CA THR A 404 29.86 -10.81 17.23
C THR A 404 28.99 -11.92 17.83
N VAL A 405 27.99 -12.42 17.11
CA VAL A 405 27.15 -13.52 17.56
C VAL A 405 27.92 -14.85 17.50
N PRO A 406 28.06 -15.60 18.61
CA PRO A 406 28.78 -16.86 18.61
C PRO A 406 28.15 -17.91 17.69
N PRO A 407 28.95 -18.82 17.07
CA PRO A 407 28.44 -19.86 16.17
C PRO A 407 27.36 -20.73 16.78
N ALA A 408 27.50 -21.12 18.06
CA ALA A 408 26.49 -21.91 18.77
C ALA A 408 25.14 -21.16 18.92
N ALA A 409 25.13 -19.84 18.98
CA ALA A 409 23.89 -19.06 19.00
C ALA A 409 23.31 -18.93 17.58
N ARG A 410 24.14 -18.75 16.56
CA ARG A 410 23.71 -18.75 15.16
C ARG A 410 23.03 -20.07 14.79
N ALA A 411 23.61 -21.21 15.20
CA ALA A 411 23.01 -22.54 14.97
C ALA A 411 21.59 -22.69 15.55
N ARG A 412 21.28 -21.97 16.66
CA ARG A 412 19.95 -22.02 17.26
C ARG A 412 18.99 -20.98 16.67
N LEU A 413 19.48 -19.77 16.38
CA LEU A 413 18.65 -18.64 15.95
C LEU A 413 18.35 -18.65 14.44
N ALA A 414 19.27 -19.17 13.60
CA ALA A 414 19.10 -19.15 12.15
C ALA A 414 17.92 -20.02 11.66
N PRO A 415 17.65 -21.21 12.20
CA PRO A 415 16.44 -21.94 11.85
C PRO A 415 15.14 -21.20 12.20
N LEU A 416 15.12 -20.46 13.31
CA LEU A 416 13.96 -19.64 13.69
C LEU A 416 13.76 -18.48 12.70
N LEU A 417 14.86 -17.82 12.28
CA LEU A 417 14.81 -16.79 11.25
C LEU A 417 14.27 -17.35 9.94
N ALA A 418 14.84 -18.46 9.47
CA ALA A 418 14.44 -19.08 8.20
C ALA A 418 12.96 -19.46 8.21
N HIS A 419 12.50 -20.12 9.28
CA HIS A 419 11.11 -20.53 9.43
C HIS A 419 10.15 -19.33 9.49
N SER A 420 10.46 -18.31 10.31
CA SER A 420 9.61 -17.11 10.42
C SER A 420 9.55 -16.33 9.11
N ALA A 421 10.64 -16.31 8.32
CA ALA A 421 10.69 -15.63 7.03
C ALA A 421 9.84 -16.30 5.95
N VAL A 422 9.63 -17.61 6.02
CA VAL A 422 8.72 -18.34 5.10
C VAL A 422 7.26 -17.93 5.32
N LEU A 423 6.91 -17.60 6.57
CA LEU A 423 5.54 -17.22 6.96
C LEU A 423 5.31 -15.71 6.93
N GLY A 424 6.38 -14.91 7.09
CA GLY A 424 6.38 -13.45 6.98
C GLY A 424 6.51 -12.95 5.53
N LEU A 425 6.64 -11.62 5.38
CA LEU A 425 6.68 -10.95 4.08
C LEU A 425 8.02 -10.24 3.80
N ARG A 426 9.15 -10.85 4.14
CA ARG A 426 10.49 -10.29 3.85
C ARG A 426 11.42 -11.32 3.22
N SER A 427 12.16 -10.92 2.17
CA SER A 427 13.03 -11.83 1.40
C SER A 427 14.50 -11.43 1.26
N ASP A 428 14.82 -10.20 0.84
CA ASP A 428 16.18 -9.92 0.33
C ASP A 428 17.28 -9.94 1.39
N GLN A 429 17.11 -9.23 2.50
CA GLN A 429 18.11 -9.18 3.56
C GLN A 429 18.21 -10.53 4.29
N THR A 430 17.08 -11.19 4.53
CA THR A 430 17.00 -12.50 5.17
C THR A 430 17.76 -13.54 4.35
N VAL A 431 17.56 -13.57 3.02
CA VAL A 431 18.27 -14.47 2.10
C VAL A 431 19.78 -14.28 2.24
N SER A 432 20.25 -13.02 2.27
CA SER A 432 21.68 -12.71 2.39
C SER A 432 22.27 -13.20 3.72
N VAL A 433 21.55 -12.99 4.83
CA VAL A 433 21.97 -13.44 6.17
C VAL A 433 22.01 -14.96 6.25
N LEU A 434 20.97 -15.65 5.74
CA LEU A 434 20.93 -17.12 5.78
C LEU A 434 22.03 -17.74 4.90
N ARG A 435 22.33 -17.21 3.71
CA ARG A 435 23.43 -17.66 2.87
C ARG A 435 24.78 -17.48 3.56
N GLN A 436 25.03 -16.31 4.17
CA GLN A 436 26.25 -16.09 4.93
C GLN A 436 26.43 -17.11 6.05
N ILE A 437 25.33 -17.49 6.74
CA ILE A 437 25.37 -18.48 7.82
C ILE A 437 25.62 -19.89 7.26
N LEU A 438 25.03 -20.24 6.11
CA LEU A 438 25.24 -21.54 5.44
C LEU A 438 26.69 -21.73 4.96
N ASP A 439 27.37 -20.63 4.59
CA ASP A 439 28.80 -20.68 4.20
C ASP A 439 29.72 -20.98 5.38
N GLU A 440 29.24 -20.85 6.62
CA GLU A 440 30.01 -21.23 7.83
C GLU A 440 30.07 -22.76 7.98
N GLN A 441 31.23 -23.36 7.81
CA GLN A 441 31.44 -24.81 7.87
C GLN A 441 31.17 -25.46 9.25
N THR A 442 30.81 -24.70 10.25
CA THR A 442 30.68 -25.14 11.66
C THR A 442 29.31 -25.70 12.03
N LEU A 443 28.32 -25.57 11.12
CA LEU A 443 26.95 -26.00 11.41
C LEU A 443 26.79 -27.52 11.22
N PRO A 444 26.04 -28.23 12.12
CA PRO A 444 25.62 -29.62 11.89
C PRO A 444 24.80 -29.76 10.62
N ALA A 445 24.94 -30.87 9.87
CA ALA A 445 24.22 -31.15 8.64
C ALA A 445 22.69 -30.99 8.80
N ALA A 446 22.11 -31.52 9.86
CA ALA A 446 20.69 -31.40 10.16
C ALA A 446 20.20 -29.96 10.36
N VAL A 447 21.04 -29.06 10.87
CA VAL A 447 20.73 -27.62 11.03
C VAL A 447 20.84 -26.92 9.68
N ARG A 448 21.90 -27.20 8.89
CA ARG A 448 22.02 -26.65 7.53
C ARG A 448 20.83 -27.07 6.67
N GLY A 449 20.48 -28.36 6.70
CA GLY A 449 19.34 -28.87 5.93
C GLY A 449 18.02 -28.22 6.32
N GLN A 450 17.81 -27.90 7.60
CA GLN A 450 16.63 -27.15 8.05
C GLN A 450 16.63 -25.72 7.48
N ILE A 451 17.76 -25.02 7.60
CA ILE A 451 17.90 -23.65 7.04
C ILE A 451 17.71 -23.68 5.52
N ARG A 452 18.29 -24.68 4.81
CA ARG A 452 18.12 -24.81 3.36
C ARG A 452 16.68 -25.11 2.93
N LEU A 453 15.96 -25.93 3.70
CA LEU A 453 14.53 -26.18 3.46
C LEU A 453 13.75 -24.86 3.45
N ASP A 454 13.89 -24.08 4.50
CA ASP A 454 13.14 -22.84 4.63
C ASP A 454 13.67 -21.76 3.66
N LEU A 455 14.99 -21.65 3.44
CA LEU A 455 15.57 -20.77 2.42
C LEU A 455 15.10 -21.13 1.02
N GLY A 456 15.04 -22.44 0.68
CA GLY A 456 14.53 -22.89 -0.61
C GLY A 456 13.08 -22.50 -0.82
N LEU A 457 12.23 -22.66 0.20
CA LEU A 457 10.84 -22.20 0.16
C LEU A 457 10.75 -20.68 -0.02
N LEU A 458 11.55 -19.93 0.71
CA LEU A 458 11.60 -18.46 0.62
C LEU A 458 11.99 -18.00 -0.80
N LEU A 459 13.03 -18.61 -1.40
CA LEU A 459 13.49 -18.31 -2.75
C LEU A 459 12.45 -18.64 -3.82
N CYS A 460 11.81 -19.82 -3.70
CA CYS A 460 10.75 -20.21 -4.63
C CYS A 460 9.53 -19.29 -4.58
N ASN A 461 9.13 -18.88 -3.37
CA ASN A 461 7.84 -18.26 -3.15
C ASN A 461 7.88 -16.72 -3.18
N GLN A 462 8.99 -16.12 -2.77
CA GLN A 462 9.05 -14.66 -2.57
C GLN A 462 10.07 -13.94 -3.46
N ALA A 463 11.17 -14.60 -3.83
CA ALA A 463 12.30 -13.95 -4.47
C ALA A 463 12.40 -14.14 -6.00
N VAL A 464 11.41 -14.77 -6.66
CA VAL A 464 11.46 -15.15 -8.10
C VAL A 464 12.76 -15.88 -8.49
N ALA A 465 13.27 -16.70 -7.59
CA ALA A 465 14.51 -17.46 -7.77
C ALA A 465 14.25 -18.98 -7.72
N GLY A 466 13.23 -19.42 -8.45
CA GLY A 466 12.71 -20.77 -8.37
C GLY A 466 13.74 -21.87 -8.55
N MET A 467 14.66 -21.76 -9.52
CA MET A 467 15.72 -22.75 -9.72
C MET A 467 16.73 -22.77 -8.57
N GLN A 468 17.11 -21.61 -8.03
CA GLN A 468 17.99 -21.54 -6.86
C GLN A 468 17.32 -22.14 -5.64
N GLY A 469 16.05 -21.81 -5.40
CA GLY A 469 15.26 -22.39 -4.32
C GLY A 469 15.11 -23.90 -4.47
N TRP A 470 14.86 -24.40 -5.69
CA TRP A 470 14.78 -25.82 -5.99
C TRP A 470 16.09 -26.57 -5.67
N LEU A 471 17.27 -25.97 -6.00
CA LEU A 471 18.58 -26.54 -5.66
C LEU A 471 18.81 -26.57 -4.15
N GLU A 472 18.43 -25.52 -3.41
CA GLU A 472 18.52 -25.51 -1.95
C GLU A 472 17.62 -26.59 -1.32
N LEU A 473 16.40 -26.78 -1.83
CA LEU A 473 15.51 -27.85 -1.39
C LEU A 473 16.10 -29.25 -1.66
N GLN A 474 16.75 -29.45 -2.81
CA GLN A 474 17.39 -30.70 -3.14
C GLN A 474 18.55 -31.01 -2.17
N GLN A 475 19.40 -30.02 -1.87
CA GLN A 475 20.47 -30.17 -0.88
C GLN A 475 19.91 -30.38 0.52
N ALA A 476 18.78 -29.73 0.86
CA ALA A 476 18.12 -29.96 2.13
C ALA A 476 17.70 -31.43 2.32
N VAL A 477 17.17 -32.08 1.27
CA VAL A 477 16.82 -33.51 1.32
C VAL A 477 18.05 -34.36 1.68
N GLU A 478 19.22 -34.06 1.10
CA GLU A 478 20.46 -34.79 1.36
C GLU A 478 20.96 -34.58 2.80
N GLU A 479 20.95 -33.33 3.31
CA GLU A 479 21.43 -32.98 4.64
C GLU A 479 20.45 -33.37 5.76
N LEU A 480 19.16 -33.57 5.45
CA LEU A 480 18.10 -34.00 6.38
C LEU A 480 17.90 -35.50 6.47
N HIS A 481 18.83 -36.34 5.94
CA HIS A 481 18.68 -37.81 5.94
C HIS A 481 18.43 -38.41 7.33
N GLU A 482 18.95 -37.80 8.41
CA GLU A 482 18.68 -38.20 9.79
C GLU A 482 17.33 -37.65 10.34
N ARG A 483 16.65 -36.77 9.58
CA ARG A 483 15.35 -36.18 9.92
C ARG A 483 14.33 -36.44 8.81
N PRO A 484 13.85 -37.67 8.66
CA PRO A 484 13.06 -38.10 7.51
C PRO A 484 11.77 -37.32 7.29
N LEU A 485 11.18 -36.78 8.36
CA LEU A 485 9.96 -35.96 8.29
C LEU A 485 10.22 -34.58 7.68
N MET A 486 11.31 -33.93 8.06
CA MET A 486 11.72 -32.67 7.44
C MET A 486 12.19 -32.88 5.99
N ALA A 487 12.86 -34.00 5.73
CA ALA A 487 13.19 -34.37 4.35
C ALA A 487 11.93 -34.60 3.50
N ALA A 488 10.87 -35.19 4.07
CA ALA A 488 9.59 -35.35 3.38
C ALA A 488 8.94 -34.01 3.03
N ARG A 489 9.03 -33.00 3.92
CA ARG A 489 8.56 -31.63 3.61
C ARG A 489 9.36 -31.00 2.46
N ALA A 490 10.69 -31.16 2.44
CA ALA A 490 11.52 -30.69 1.33
C ALA A 490 11.16 -31.38 0.00
N MET A 491 10.98 -32.72 0.01
CA MET A 491 10.53 -33.48 -1.15
C MET A 491 9.14 -33.05 -1.63
N ALA A 492 8.21 -32.79 -0.70
CA ALA A 492 6.86 -32.31 -1.02
C ALA A 492 6.89 -30.91 -1.66
N ALA A 493 7.83 -30.04 -1.24
CA ALA A 493 8.04 -28.75 -1.90
C ALA A 493 8.62 -28.90 -3.31
N LEU A 494 9.61 -29.80 -3.50
CA LEU A 494 10.18 -30.14 -4.82
C LEU A 494 9.14 -30.73 -5.78
N ALA A 495 8.07 -31.31 -5.25
CA ALA A 495 6.97 -31.85 -6.03
C ALA A 495 6.07 -30.77 -6.67
N MET A 496 6.09 -29.53 -6.16
CA MET A 496 5.23 -28.45 -6.66
C MET A 496 5.70 -27.98 -8.06
N PRO A 497 4.91 -28.18 -9.12
CA PRO A 497 5.34 -27.89 -10.48
C PRO A 497 5.46 -26.38 -10.78
N LEU A 498 4.77 -25.53 -10.02
CA LEU A 498 4.76 -24.09 -10.18
C LEU A 498 6.10 -23.43 -9.77
N LEU A 499 6.86 -24.04 -8.86
CA LEU A 499 8.03 -23.44 -8.21
C LEU A 499 9.31 -23.46 -9.05
N SER A 500 9.35 -24.20 -10.17
CA SER A 500 10.56 -24.30 -10.99
C SER A 500 10.23 -24.69 -12.43
N SER A 501 11.20 -24.47 -13.34
CA SER A 501 11.12 -24.88 -14.75
C SER A 501 11.48 -26.36 -15.00
N VAL A 502 11.81 -27.13 -13.97
CA VAL A 502 12.16 -28.55 -14.15
C VAL A 502 10.99 -29.36 -14.75
N PRO A 503 11.26 -30.37 -15.58
CA PRO A 503 10.21 -31.22 -16.16
C PRO A 503 9.29 -31.86 -15.12
N LEU A 504 8.01 -32.01 -15.45
CA LEU A 504 6.97 -32.57 -14.57
C LEU A 504 7.36 -33.92 -13.97
N GLU A 505 8.03 -34.77 -14.75
CA GLU A 505 8.51 -36.09 -14.28
C GLU A 505 9.38 -36.00 -13.03
N ARG A 506 10.20 -34.92 -12.92
CA ARG A 506 11.03 -34.70 -11.74
C ARG A 506 10.18 -34.27 -10.54
N ASN A 507 9.14 -33.45 -10.75
CA ASN A 507 8.20 -33.08 -9.68
C ASN A 507 7.44 -34.34 -9.18
N LEU A 508 6.94 -35.19 -10.08
CA LEU A 508 6.24 -36.43 -9.72
C LEU A 508 7.16 -37.46 -9.02
N TYR A 509 8.41 -37.55 -9.43
CA TYR A 509 9.41 -38.36 -8.71
C TYR A 509 9.55 -37.91 -7.24
N TRP A 510 9.62 -36.59 -6.99
CA TRP A 510 9.71 -36.08 -5.61
C TRP A 510 8.41 -36.28 -4.85
N LEU A 511 7.25 -36.16 -5.50
CA LEU A 511 5.96 -36.45 -4.89
C LEU A 511 5.87 -37.89 -4.36
N GLU A 512 6.20 -38.86 -5.19
CA GLU A 512 6.19 -40.27 -4.80
C GLU A 512 7.09 -40.53 -3.58
N ARG A 513 8.26 -39.91 -3.56
CA ARG A 513 9.20 -40.06 -2.43
C ARG A 513 8.68 -39.40 -1.16
N ALA A 514 8.06 -38.19 -1.27
CA ALA A 514 7.45 -37.50 -0.15
C ALA A 514 6.31 -38.32 0.46
N GLU A 515 5.46 -38.92 -0.37
CA GLU A 515 4.37 -39.79 0.06
C GLU A 515 4.87 -41.04 0.80
N LYS A 516 5.87 -41.73 0.27
CA LYS A 516 6.48 -42.90 0.94
C LYS A 516 7.08 -42.53 2.30
N ALA A 517 7.73 -41.35 2.41
CA ALA A 517 8.31 -40.90 3.66
C ALA A 517 7.22 -40.47 4.67
N GLY A 518 6.16 -39.78 4.20
CA GLY A 518 5.03 -39.35 5.02
C GLY A 518 4.15 -40.51 5.52
N ALA A 519 3.87 -41.52 4.69
CA ALA A 519 3.01 -42.66 5.03
C ALA A 519 3.52 -43.48 6.23
N ASN A 520 4.84 -43.54 6.41
CA ASN A 520 5.48 -44.26 7.50
C ASN A 520 5.65 -43.39 8.79
N SER A 521 5.11 -42.19 8.80
CA SER A 521 5.29 -41.22 9.87
C SER A 521 4.15 -41.24 10.87
N GLY A 522 4.48 -41.21 12.17
CA GLY A 522 3.52 -40.89 13.24
C GLY A 522 3.24 -39.39 13.42
N ASP A 523 3.92 -38.50 12.69
CA ASP A 523 3.84 -37.07 12.80
C ASP A 523 2.71 -36.51 11.90
N GLU A 524 1.73 -35.87 12.50
CA GLU A 524 0.55 -35.33 11.82
C GLU A 524 0.90 -34.10 10.99
N GLU A 525 1.78 -33.21 11.44
CA GLU A 525 2.22 -32.03 10.70
C GLU A 525 2.88 -32.42 9.36
N ALA A 526 3.84 -33.36 9.41
CA ALA A 526 4.53 -33.82 8.21
C ALA A 526 3.57 -34.48 7.19
N ARG A 527 2.62 -35.31 7.67
CA ARG A 527 1.60 -35.91 6.81
C ARG A 527 0.70 -34.86 6.16
N THR A 528 0.26 -33.89 6.97
CA THR A 528 -0.59 -32.78 6.47
C THR A 528 0.17 -31.93 5.44
N ALA A 529 1.45 -31.63 5.67
CA ALA A 529 2.28 -30.88 4.72
C ALA A 529 2.43 -31.61 3.38
N VAL A 530 2.67 -32.94 3.39
CA VAL A 530 2.76 -33.75 2.19
C VAL A 530 1.42 -33.82 1.47
N ALA A 531 0.31 -34.06 2.19
CA ALA A 531 -1.03 -34.13 1.62
C ALA A 531 -1.45 -32.81 0.97
N ALA A 532 -1.17 -31.66 1.63
CA ALA A 532 -1.43 -30.32 1.09
C ALA A 532 -0.67 -30.06 -0.22
N ASN A 533 0.61 -30.41 -0.28
CA ASN A 533 1.39 -30.26 -1.50
C ASN A 533 0.94 -31.23 -2.60
N ARG A 534 0.56 -32.45 -2.25
CA ARG A 534 -0.02 -33.41 -3.20
C ARG A 534 -1.29 -32.84 -3.83
N ALA A 535 -2.21 -32.32 -3.01
CA ALA A 535 -3.44 -31.71 -3.50
C ALA A 535 -3.14 -30.58 -4.52
N GLY A 536 -2.24 -29.66 -4.18
CA GLY A 536 -1.80 -28.59 -5.08
C GLY A 536 -1.14 -29.12 -6.35
N THR A 537 -0.19 -30.06 -6.25
CA THR A 537 0.51 -30.66 -7.41
C THR A 537 -0.48 -31.29 -8.39
N LEU A 538 -1.38 -32.16 -7.89
CA LEU A 538 -2.38 -32.82 -8.72
C LEU A 538 -3.35 -31.83 -9.36
N MET A 539 -3.74 -30.77 -8.62
CA MET A 539 -4.60 -29.73 -9.16
C MET A 539 -3.91 -28.95 -10.30
N TYR A 540 -2.67 -28.52 -10.10
CA TYR A 540 -1.93 -27.79 -11.14
C TYR A 540 -1.75 -28.57 -12.46
N ILE A 541 -1.72 -29.91 -12.41
CA ILE A 541 -1.60 -30.72 -13.61
C ILE A 541 -2.95 -31.24 -14.15
N GLY A 542 -4.06 -30.86 -13.51
CA GLY A 542 -5.41 -31.26 -13.90
C GLY A 542 -5.69 -32.76 -13.66
N ASP A 543 -5.05 -33.37 -12.66
CA ASP A 543 -5.30 -34.77 -12.30
C ASP A 543 -6.61 -34.86 -11.50
N PRO A 544 -7.57 -35.74 -11.93
CA PRO A 544 -8.86 -35.89 -11.23
C PRO A 544 -8.75 -36.25 -9.76
N ALA A 545 -7.69 -36.97 -9.36
CA ALA A 545 -7.45 -37.38 -7.97
C ALA A 545 -7.24 -36.19 -7.02
N ALA A 546 -6.96 -34.98 -7.54
CA ALA A 546 -6.79 -33.75 -6.73
C ALA A 546 -7.96 -33.51 -5.78
N TRP A 547 -9.18 -33.69 -6.28
CA TRP A 547 -10.39 -33.43 -5.49
C TRP A 547 -10.54 -34.38 -4.31
N GLN A 548 -10.25 -35.67 -4.52
CA GLN A 548 -10.28 -36.67 -3.46
C GLN A 548 -9.24 -36.38 -2.37
N VAL A 549 -8.05 -35.94 -2.76
CA VAL A 549 -6.99 -35.55 -1.80
C VAL A 549 -7.40 -34.31 -1.00
N LEU A 550 -8.04 -33.33 -1.65
CA LEU A 550 -8.54 -32.12 -0.98
C LEU A 550 -9.62 -32.43 0.07
N GLU A 551 -10.52 -33.37 -0.22
CA GLU A 551 -11.55 -33.81 0.74
C GLU A 551 -10.95 -34.45 2.00
N GLN A 552 -9.78 -35.06 1.90
CA GLN A 552 -9.10 -35.73 2.99
C GLN A 552 -8.23 -34.82 3.87
N LEU A 553 -8.06 -33.54 3.51
CA LEU A 553 -7.29 -32.60 4.34
C LEU A 553 -7.99 -32.33 5.68
N PRO A 554 -7.25 -32.32 6.80
CA PRO A 554 -7.82 -32.11 8.15
C PRO A 554 -8.18 -30.63 8.38
N ARG A 555 -9.39 -30.25 7.96
CA ARG A 555 -9.85 -28.85 8.05
C ARG A 555 -10.15 -28.40 9.48
N ASP A 556 -10.54 -29.31 10.36
CA ASP A 556 -10.93 -29.04 11.75
C ASP A 556 -9.78 -29.24 12.74
N THR A 557 -8.53 -29.10 12.29
CA THR A 557 -7.36 -29.27 13.16
C THR A 557 -7.19 -28.08 14.13
N ASP A 558 -6.88 -28.39 15.39
CA ASP A 558 -6.51 -27.38 16.41
C ASP A 558 -5.02 -27.02 16.37
N ASP A 559 -4.19 -27.87 15.74
CA ASP A 559 -2.76 -27.61 15.61
C ASP A 559 -2.51 -26.47 14.61
N PRO A 560 -1.86 -25.37 15.05
CA PRO A 560 -1.56 -24.21 14.22
C PRO A 560 -0.70 -24.56 12.99
N ALA A 561 0.27 -25.46 13.12
CA ALA A 561 1.15 -25.87 12.02
C ALA A 561 0.39 -26.67 10.95
N CYS A 562 -0.42 -27.64 11.37
CA CYS A 562 -1.32 -28.36 10.47
C CYS A 562 -2.28 -27.39 9.76
N ARG A 563 -2.85 -26.43 10.49
CA ARG A 563 -3.76 -25.42 9.91
C ARG A 563 -3.09 -24.58 8.84
N GLN A 564 -1.83 -24.15 9.03
CA GLN A 564 -1.07 -23.41 8.04
C GLN A 564 -0.84 -24.24 6.77
N HIS A 565 -0.54 -25.54 6.91
CA HIS A 565 -0.37 -26.44 5.75
C HIS A 565 -1.67 -26.64 4.99
N VAL A 566 -2.80 -26.81 5.69
CA VAL A 566 -4.12 -26.93 5.06
C VAL A 566 -4.47 -25.64 4.32
N ALA A 567 -4.34 -24.47 4.96
CA ALA A 567 -4.57 -23.17 4.34
C ALA A 567 -3.78 -23.02 3.04
N ARG A 568 -2.49 -23.30 3.07
CA ARG A 568 -1.62 -23.26 1.89
C ARG A 568 -2.05 -24.29 0.82
N GLY A 569 -2.44 -25.49 1.21
CA GLY A 569 -2.93 -26.51 0.29
C GLY A 569 -4.21 -26.08 -0.43
N LEU A 570 -5.15 -25.46 0.29
CA LEU A 570 -6.41 -24.94 -0.26
C LEU A 570 -6.14 -23.78 -1.23
N CYS A 571 -5.28 -22.81 -0.84
CA CYS A 571 -4.94 -21.68 -1.71
C CYS A 571 -4.19 -22.13 -2.98
N ASN A 572 -3.23 -23.05 -2.89
CA ASN A 572 -2.54 -23.61 -4.05
C ASN A 572 -3.49 -24.38 -4.97
N ALA A 573 -4.44 -25.13 -4.39
CA ALA A 573 -5.45 -25.83 -5.16
C ALA A 573 -6.44 -24.85 -5.83
N ALA A 574 -6.77 -23.75 -5.16
CA ALA A 574 -7.59 -22.69 -5.75
C ALA A 574 -6.92 -22.05 -6.96
N ASP A 575 -5.63 -21.72 -6.85
CA ASP A 575 -4.85 -21.20 -7.98
C ASP A 575 -4.74 -22.22 -9.11
N GLY A 576 -4.44 -23.49 -8.81
CA GLY A 576 -4.46 -24.55 -9.82
C GLY A 576 -5.82 -24.69 -10.52
N ALA A 577 -6.91 -24.69 -9.77
CA ALA A 577 -8.27 -24.79 -10.31
C ALA A 577 -8.65 -23.62 -11.21
N LEU A 578 -8.16 -22.40 -10.90
CA LEU A 578 -8.29 -21.22 -11.76
C LEU A 578 -7.69 -21.48 -13.16
N TRP A 579 -6.43 -21.94 -13.20
CA TRP A 579 -5.75 -22.22 -14.47
C TRP A 579 -6.40 -23.35 -15.28
N LEU A 580 -7.09 -24.28 -14.61
CA LEU A 580 -7.91 -25.30 -15.26
C LEU A 580 -9.24 -24.75 -15.81
N GLY A 581 -9.66 -23.57 -15.35
CA GLY A 581 -10.96 -22.96 -15.66
C GLY A 581 -12.08 -23.36 -14.70
N GLN A 582 -11.77 -23.92 -13.53
CA GLN A 582 -12.74 -24.35 -12.52
C GLN A 582 -13.02 -23.21 -11.53
N LEU A 583 -13.59 -22.06 -12.02
CA LEU A 583 -13.63 -20.80 -11.28
C LEU A 583 -14.49 -20.87 -10.01
N GLY A 584 -15.67 -21.49 -10.07
CA GLY A 584 -16.54 -21.63 -8.90
C GLY A 584 -15.89 -22.40 -7.75
N PRO A 585 -15.39 -23.64 -7.98
CA PRO A 585 -14.60 -24.36 -7.00
C PRO A 585 -13.37 -23.61 -6.51
N ALA A 586 -12.62 -22.94 -7.40
CA ALA A 586 -11.46 -22.14 -7.05
C ALA A 586 -11.80 -21.05 -6.03
N ARG A 587 -12.90 -20.33 -6.24
CA ARG A 587 -13.38 -19.28 -5.33
C ARG A 587 -13.77 -19.85 -3.95
N GLY A 588 -14.41 -21.02 -3.90
CA GLY A 588 -14.73 -21.69 -2.65
C GLY A 588 -13.50 -22.09 -1.85
N LEU A 589 -12.53 -22.74 -2.50
CA LEU A 589 -11.27 -23.15 -1.89
C LEU A 589 -10.46 -21.94 -1.40
N LEU A 590 -10.46 -20.87 -2.19
CA LEU A 590 -9.75 -19.64 -1.87
C LEU A 590 -10.32 -18.95 -0.62
N ALA A 591 -11.65 -18.86 -0.51
CA ALA A 591 -12.31 -18.25 0.64
C ALA A 591 -12.01 -19.04 1.94
N GLU A 592 -12.11 -20.37 1.89
CA GLU A 592 -11.76 -21.24 3.01
C GLU A 592 -10.27 -21.12 3.39
N GLY A 593 -9.39 -21.11 2.37
CA GLY A 593 -7.96 -21.00 2.57
C GLY A 593 -7.54 -19.66 3.20
N ILE A 594 -8.13 -18.54 2.79
CA ILE A 594 -7.88 -17.22 3.36
C ILE A 594 -8.32 -17.18 4.82
N GLU A 595 -9.52 -17.66 5.14
CA GLU A 595 -10.01 -17.71 6.53
C GLU A 595 -9.03 -18.46 7.44
N MET A 596 -8.55 -19.63 6.98
CA MET A 596 -7.59 -20.42 7.73
C MET A 596 -6.23 -19.75 7.83
N ALA A 597 -5.74 -19.10 6.77
CA ALA A 597 -4.47 -18.38 6.75
C ALA A 597 -4.48 -17.21 7.74
N THR A 598 -5.53 -16.40 7.74
CA THR A 598 -5.71 -15.28 8.68
C THR A 598 -5.72 -15.76 10.13
N ARG A 599 -6.46 -16.84 10.44
CA ARG A 599 -6.51 -17.43 11.78
C ARG A 599 -5.19 -18.02 12.27
N SER A 600 -4.30 -18.40 11.37
CA SER A 600 -2.98 -18.99 11.67
C SER A 600 -1.80 -18.02 11.52
N GLY A 601 -2.07 -16.74 11.18
CA GLY A 601 -1.03 -15.73 10.98
C GLY A 601 -0.12 -15.98 9.78
N ALA A 602 -0.57 -16.77 8.79
CA ALA A 602 0.19 -17.10 7.58
C ALA A 602 0.07 -16.00 6.52
N SER A 603 0.62 -14.82 6.79
CA SER A 603 0.51 -13.62 5.95
C SER A 603 0.98 -13.84 4.49
N TYR A 604 2.01 -14.67 4.29
CA TYR A 604 2.46 -15.06 2.96
C TYR A 604 1.36 -15.77 2.16
N VAL A 605 0.65 -16.73 2.77
CA VAL A 605 -0.44 -17.49 2.12
C VAL A 605 -1.60 -16.56 1.79
N GLU A 606 -1.95 -15.67 2.71
CA GLU A 606 -3.01 -14.68 2.51
C GLU A 606 -2.68 -13.72 1.35
N GLN A 607 -1.43 -13.24 1.27
CA GLN A 607 -1.00 -12.36 0.18
C GLN A 607 -1.08 -13.07 -1.17
N GLY A 608 -0.60 -14.32 -1.30
CA GLY A 608 -0.73 -15.12 -2.53
C GLY A 608 -2.19 -15.35 -2.91
N ALA A 609 -3.04 -15.67 -1.93
CA ALA A 609 -4.47 -15.86 -2.16
C ALA A 609 -5.18 -14.60 -2.68
N ARG A 610 -4.77 -13.41 -2.22
CA ARG A 610 -5.26 -12.11 -2.76
C ARG A 610 -4.89 -11.94 -4.24
N GLY A 611 -3.70 -12.38 -4.64
CA GLY A 611 -3.29 -12.41 -6.04
C GLY A 611 -4.18 -13.31 -6.89
N THR A 612 -4.40 -14.54 -6.45
CA THR A 612 -5.32 -15.48 -7.12
C THR A 612 -6.75 -14.92 -7.23
N ALA A 613 -7.22 -14.17 -6.21
CA ALA A 613 -8.52 -13.50 -6.27
C ALA A 613 -8.61 -12.46 -7.40
N LEU A 614 -7.52 -11.71 -7.66
CA LEU A 614 -7.48 -10.76 -8.78
C LEU A 614 -7.56 -11.47 -10.14
N LEU A 615 -6.89 -12.61 -10.30
CA LEU A 615 -6.97 -13.43 -11.51
C LEU A 615 -8.37 -14.03 -11.71
N LEU A 616 -9.03 -14.45 -10.63
CA LEU A 616 -10.42 -14.93 -10.67
C LEU A 616 -11.37 -13.81 -11.12
N ASP A 617 -11.23 -12.61 -10.55
CA ASP A 617 -12.05 -11.46 -10.94
C ASP A 617 -11.84 -11.06 -12.41
N TRP A 618 -10.59 -11.14 -12.91
CA TRP A 618 -10.31 -10.95 -14.31
C TRP A 618 -11.01 -12.01 -15.19
N ALA A 619 -10.91 -13.28 -14.82
CA ALA A 619 -11.50 -14.38 -15.58
C ALA A 619 -13.04 -14.31 -15.64
N GLU A 620 -13.68 -13.93 -14.51
CA GLU A 620 -15.13 -13.79 -14.37
C GLU A 620 -15.70 -12.48 -14.93
N GLY A 621 -14.85 -11.54 -15.36
CA GLY A 621 -15.30 -10.25 -15.91
C GLY A 621 -15.66 -9.19 -14.85
N ASN A 622 -15.22 -9.35 -13.61
CA ASN A 622 -15.42 -8.40 -12.50
C ASN A 622 -14.40 -7.24 -12.57
N TRP A 623 -14.44 -6.43 -13.63
CA TRP A 623 -13.37 -5.49 -13.99
C TRP A 623 -13.53 -4.06 -13.45
N SER A 624 -14.64 -3.71 -12.79
CA SER A 624 -15.00 -2.32 -12.46
C SER A 624 -13.92 -1.54 -11.69
N ASP A 625 -13.27 -2.15 -10.70
CA ASP A 625 -12.20 -1.57 -9.88
C ASP A 625 -10.90 -2.39 -9.92
N LEU A 626 -10.88 -3.43 -10.74
CA LEU A 626 -9.82 -4.44 -10.77
C LEU A 626 -8.43 -3.83 -11.03
N THR A 627 -8.33 -2.87 -11.94
CA THR A 627 -7.05 -2.18 -12.24
C THR A 627 -6.48 -1.46 -11.00
N THR A 628 -7.35 -0.80 -10.22
CA THR A 628 -6.94 -0.09 -9.00
C THR A 628 -6.47 -1.06 -7.92
N ARG A 629 -7.23 -2.15 -7.70
CA ARG A 629 -6.87 -3.20 -6.74
C ARG A 629 -5.58 -3.92 -7.13
N ALA A 630 -5.41 -4.23 -8.41
CA ALA A 630 -4.20 -4.89 -8.89
C ALA A 630 -2.95 -3.99 -8.77
N ARG A 631 -3.07 -2.66 -9.01
CA ARG A 631 -1.98 -1.71 -8.76
C ARG A 631 -1.60 -1.62 -7.28
N ALA A 632 -2.57 -1.54 -6.40
CA ALA A 632 -2.33 -1.53 -4.96
C ALA A 632 -1.60 -2.82 -4.51
N TYR A 633 -2.07 -3.98 -5.00
CA TYR A 633 -1.46 -5.27 -4.72
C TYR A 633 0.00 -5.35 -5.19
N VAL A 634 0.30 -4.88 -6.40
CA VAL A 634 1.68 -4.86 -6.93
C VAL A 634 2.58 -3.91 -6.14
N ALA A 635 2.06 -2.77 -5.70
CA ALA A 635 2.80 -1.83 -4.86
C ALA A 635 3.11 -2.41 -3.47
N GLU A 636 2.17 -3.13 -2.85
CA GLU A 636 2.40 -3.85 -1.59
C GLU A 636 3.48 -4.94 -1.73
N ALA A 637 3.57 -5.57 -2.90
CA ALA A 637 4.53 -6.63 -3.20
C ALA A 637 5.87 -6.14 -3.79
N GLU A 638 6.19 -4.83 -3.73
CA GLU A 638 7.41 -4.26 -4.35
C GLU A 638 8.71 -4.94 -3.87
N THR A 639 8.77 -5.29 -2.59
CA THR A 639 9.92 -6.00 -1.99
C THR A 639 9.90 -7.52 -2.22
N MET A 640 8.82 -8.05 -2.80
CA MET A 640 8.58 -9.48 -3.03
C MET A 640 8.06 -9.72 -4.45
N PRO A 641 8.90 -9.59 -5.47
CA PRO A 641 8.45 -9.59 -6.87
C PRO A 641 7.69 -10.86 -7.28
N GLY A 642 7.94 -12.00 -6.65
CA GLY A 642 7.20 -13.25 -6.85
C GLY A 642 5.74 -13.14 -6.44
N GLN A 643 5.44 -12.41 -5.38
CA GLN A 643 4.08 -12.19 -4.91
C GLN A 643 3.29 -11.22 -5.79
N GLY A 644 3.94 -10.30 -6.50
CA GLY A 644 3.29 -9.33 -7.38
C GLY A 644 2.88 -9.87 -8.75
N LEU A 645 3.21 -11.12 -9.09
CA LEU A 645 3.07 -11.67 -10.45
C LEU A 645 1.62 -11.73 -10.94
N ASP A 646 0.69 -12.15 -10.09
CA ASP A 646 -0.75 -12.22 -10.40
C ASP A 646 -1.29 -10.83 -10.77
N GLY A 647 -0.99 -9.82 -9.95
CA GLY A 647 -1.41 -8.46 -10.20
C GLY A 647 -0.83 -7.87 -11.49
N ARG A 648 0.45 -8.14 -11.79
CA ARG A 648 1.09 -7.73 -13.05
C ARG A 648 0.44 -8.39 -14.26
N THR A 649 0.13 -9.69 -14.17
CA THR A 649 -0.57 -10.43 -15.21
C THR A 649 -1.94 -9.81 -15.48
N VAL A 650 -2.72 -9.55 -14.43
CA VAL A 650 -4.04 -8.89 -14.56
C VAL A 650 -3.91 -7.51 -15.19
N LEU A 651 -2.98 -6.67 -14.72
CA LEU A 651 -2.76 -5.33 -15.30
C LEU A 651 -2.40 -5.38 -16.79
N GLY A 652 -1.57 -6.34 -17.18
CA GLY A 652 -1.18 -6.54 -18.57
C GLY A 652 -2.35 -6.99 -19.44
N LEU A 653 -3.15 -7.94 -18.98
CA LEU A 653 -4.33 -8.45 -19.70
C LEU A 653 -5.44 -7.40 -19.81
N MET A 654 -5.65 -6.61 -18.74
CA MET A 654 -6.59 -5.47 -18.77
C MET A 654 -6.13 -4.38 -19.74
N ALA A 655 -4.86 -4.05 -19.75
CA ALA A 655 -4.28 -3.08 -20.69
C ALA A 655 -4.42 -3.57 -22.15
N LEU A 656 -4.20 -4.87 -22.40
CA LEU A 656 -4.39 -5.49 -23.72
C LEU A 656 -5.83 -5.31 -24.22
N SER A 657 -6.84 -5.64 -23.41
CA SER A 657 -8.26 -5.57 -23.78
C SER A 657 -8.73 -4.14 -24.09
N ARG A 658 -8.05 -3.15 -23.50
CA ARG A 658 -8.29 -1.71 -23.69
C ARG A 658 -7.50 -1.09 -24.84
N GLY A 659 -6.49 -1.81 -25.39
CA GLY A 659 -5.59 -1.28 -26.41
C GLY A 659 -4.45 -0.41 -25.86
N GLU A 660 -4.16 -0.48 -24.58
CA GLU A 660 -3.09 0.26 -23.91
C GLU A 660 -1.74 -0.48 -24.10
N TRP A 661 -1.27 -0.54 -25.36
CA TRP A 661 -0.17 -1.43 -25.77
C TRP A 661 1.14 -1.23 -25.00
N GLN A 662 1.51 0.02 -24.70
CA GLN A 662 2.73 0.30 -23.95
C GLN A 662 2.65 -0.23 -22.54
N GLN A 663 1.51 -0.04 -21.86
CA GLN A 663 1.27 -0.54 -20.54
C GLN A 663 1.19 -2.08 -20.53
N ALA A 664 0.48 -2.68 -21.52
CA ALA A 664 0.43 -4.13 -21.67
C ALA A 664 1.83 -4.73 -21.79
N THR A 665 2.68 -4.16 -22.66
CA THR A 665 4.07 -4.60 -22.83
C THR A 665 4.88 -4.41 -21.53
N ALA A 666 4.75 -3.26 -20.87
CA ALA A 666 5.48 -3.00 -19.62
C ALA A 666 5.15 -4.02 -18.51
N TRP A 667 3.89 -4.41 -18.38
CA TRP A 667 3.46 -5.38 -17.39
C TRP A 667 3.79 -6.82 -17.75
N LEU A 668 3.61 -7.22 -19.03
CA LEU A 668 3.73 -8.62 -19.48
C LEU A 668 5.16 -9.01 -19.90
N ALA A 669 5.99 -8.03 -20.33
CA ALA A 669 7.37 -8.27 -20.76
C ALA A 669 8.42 -7.79 -19.75
N GLY A 670 8.00 -7.20 -18.61
CA GLY A 670 8.89 -6.70 -17.56
C GLY A 670 9.70 -7.79 -16.85
N GLU A 671 10.70 -7.36 -16.07
CA GLU A 671 11.53 -8.25 -15.25
C GLU A 671 10.67 -9.15 -14.35
N GLY A 672 10.94 -10.46 -14.35
CA GLY A 672 10.21 -11.48 -13.58
C GLY A 672 9.04 -12.13 -14.32
N ALA A 673 8.42 -11.51 -15.34
CA ALA A 673 7.33 -12.15 -16.08
C ALA A 673 7.82 -13.16 -17.15
N ARG A 674 9.06 -13.02 -17.62
CA ARG A 674 9.64 -13.80 -18.73
C ARG A 674 10.98 -14.49 -18.43
N GLU A 675 11.58 -14.25 -17.27
CA GLU A 675 12.86 -14.86 -16.91
C GLU A 675 12.72 -16.40 -16.80
N THR A 676 13.62 -17.10 -17.46
CA THR A 676 13.59 -18.56 -17.62
C THR A 676 13.75 -19.32 -16.31
N ASP A 677 14.30 -18.69 -15.25
CA ASP A 677 14.67 -19.35 -14.01
C ASP A 677 13.68 -19.16 -12.85
N GLY A 678 12.74 -18.27 -12.94
CA GLY A 678 11.90 -17.92 -11.78
C GLY A 678 10.44 -17.64 -12.06
N SER A 679 10.01 -17.46 -13.32
CA SER A 679 8.61 -17.15 -13.60
C SER A 679 7.76 -18.41 -13.60
N ALA A 680 6.65 -18.39 -12.85
CA ALA A 680 5.63 -19.42 -12.90
C ALA A 680 5.16 -19.63 -14.35
N VAL A 681 5.30 -20.84 -14.87
CA VAL A 681 5.04 -21.15 -16.29
C VAL A 681 3.63 -20.76 -16.76
N PRO A 682 2.54 -20.90 -15.94
CA PRO A 682 1.20 -20.51 -16.40
C PRO A 682 1.10 -18.99 -16.66
N HIS A 683 1.71 -18.15 -15.82
CA HIS A 683 1.75 -16.70 -16.03
C HIS A 683 2.55 -16.33 -17.29
N ALA A 684 3.71 -16.97 -17.48
CA ALA A 684 4.53 -16.78 -18.67
C ALA A 684 3.79 -17.21 -19.95
N ALA A 685 3.03 -18.30 -19.91
CA ALA A 685 2.20 -18.75 -21.02
C ALA A 685 1.07 -17.74 -21.33
N ALA A 686 0.37 -17.25 -20.32
CA ALA A 686 -0.68 -16.25 -20.50
C ALA A 686 -0.10 -14.91 -21.02
N ALA A 687 1.03 -14.46 -20.49
CA ALA A 687 1.73 -13.27 -20.97
C ALA A 687 2.19 -13.42 -22.42
N SER A 688 2.78 -14.56 -22.80
CA SER A 688 3.19 -14.82 -24.18
C SER A 688 2.00 -14.88 -25.11
N GLY A 689 0.87 -15.50 -24.72
CA GLY A 689 -0.36 -15.50 -25.49
C GLY A 689 -0.87 -14.10 -25.78
N ALA A 690 -0.87 -13.23 -24.78
CA ALA A 690 -1.25 -11.82 -24.91
C ALA A 690 -0.29 -11.05 -25.84
N LEU A 691 1.02 -11.23 -25.69
CA LEU A 691 2.04 -10.59 -26.55
C LEU A 691 1.95 -11.04 -28.00
N ILE A 692 1.73 -12.36 -28.24
CA ILE A 692 1.50 -12.91 -29.59
C ILE A 692 0.27 -12.26 -30.20
N ARG A 693 -0.84 -12.21 -29.47
CA ARG A 693 -2.07 -11.55 -29.92
C ARG A 693 -1.82 -10.08 -30.30
N MET A 694 -1.07 -9.35 -29.48
CA MET A 694 -0.72 -7.97 -29.75
C MET A 694 0.15 -7.82 -31.02
N ALA A 695 1.10 -8.71 -31.25
CA ALA A 695 1.93 -8.73 -32.47
C ALA A 695 1.08 -9.03 -33.70
N LEU A 696 0.15 -10.01 -33.63
CA LEU A 696 -0.77 -10.35 -34.72
C LEU A 696 -1.68 -9.20 -35.13
N VAL A 697 -2.13 -8.40 -34.16
CA VAL A 697 -2.95 -7.21 -34.42
C VAL A 697 -2.15 -6.13 -35.15
N ARG A 698 -0.87 -6.02 -34.90
CA ARG A 698 0.05 -5.09 -35.57
C ARG A 698 0.58 -5.60 -36.91
N ASP A 699 0.12 -6.76 -37.34
CA ASP A 699 0.62 -7.48 -38.52
C ASP A 699 2.12 -7.81 -38.45
N ASP A 700 2.66 -7.89 -37.21
CA ASP A 700 4.03 -8.32 -36.95
C ASP A 700 4.09 -9.84 -36.75
N ILE A 701 3.96 -10.55 -37.86
CA ILE A 701 3.91 -12.02 -37.89
C ILE A 701 5.25 -12.63 -37.44
N GLU A 702 6.36 -11.99 -37.74
CA GLU A 702 7.69 -12.47 -37.38
C GLU A 702 7.87 -12.51 -35.85
N SER A 703 7.58 -11.42 -35.17
CA SER A 703 7.62 -11.36 -33.70
C SER A 703 6.61 -12.30 -33.07
N ALA A 704 5.40 -12.42 -33.62
CA ALA A 704 4.37 -13.34 -33.13
C ALA A 704 4.83 -14.80 -33.16
N VAL A 705 5.44 -15.25 -34.25
CA VAL A 705 5.94 -16.64 -34.40
C VAL A 705 7.17 -16.89 -33.53
N ALA A 706 8.06 -15.91 -33.42
CA ALA A 706 9.23 -16.05 -32.55
C ALA A 706 8.81 -16.24 -31.08
N GLU A 707 7.88 -15.41 -30.58
CA GLU A 707 7.33 -15.54 -29.24
C GLU A 707 6.58 -16.87 -29.04
N ALA A 708 5.75 -17.26 -30.04
CA ALA A 708 5.01 -18.51 -30.01
C ALA A 708 5.94 -19.74 -29.91
N SER A 709 7.05 -19.76 -30.63
CA SER A 709 8.02 -20.85 -30.59
C SER A 709 8.65 -20.99 -29.20
N VAL A 710 9.14 -19.89 -28.63
CA VAL A 710 9.79 -19.89 -27.32
C VAL A 710 8.81 -20.29 -26.22
N ALA A 711 7.59 -19.75 -26.24
CA ALA A 711 6.58 -20.07 -25.23
C ALA A 711 6.09 -21.52 -25.34
N TRP A 712 5.96 -22.04 -26.57
CA TRP A 712 5.56 -23.42 -26.81
C TRP A 712 6.60 -24.41 -26.31
N ASP A 713 7.89 -24.18 -26.62
CA ASP A 713 8.99 -24.99 -26.14
C ASP A 713 9.06 -25.03 -24.63
N ARG A 714 8.84 -23.88 -23.94
CA ARG A 714 8.79 -23.81 -22.48
C ARG A 714 7.69 -24.68 -21.89
N VAL A 715 6.48 -24.67 -22.46
CA VAL A 715 5.37 -25.54 -22.01
C VAL A 715 5.69 -27.01 -22.27
N ARG A 716 6.27 -27.33 -23.44
CA ARG A 716 6.68 -28.68 -23.82
C ARG A 716 7.73 -29.23 -22.84
N ASP A 717 8.79 -28.46 -22.57
CA ASP A 717 9.88 -28.86 -21.69
C ASP A 717 9.38 -29.05 -20.25
N LYS A 718 8.44 -28.23 -19.80
CA LYS A 718 7.78 -28.40 -18.50
C LYS A 718 6.87 -29.61 -18.46
N GLY A 719 6.16 -29.95 -19.56
CA GLY A 719 5.24 -31.07 -19.67
C GLY A 719 3.87 -30.86 -18.98
N VAL A 720 3.50 -29.64 -18.63
CA VAL A 720 2.19 -29.31 -18.03
C VAL A 720 1.33 -28.54 -19.03
N TRP A 721 0.70 -29.32 -19.93
CA TRP A 721 -0.04 -28.74 -21.06
C TRP A 721 -1.32 -28.00 -20.70
N VAL A 722 -1.90 -28.27 -19.52
CA VAL A 722 -3.09 -27.54 -19.05
C VAL A 722 -2.84 -26.02 -18.87
N TRP A 723 -1.59 -25.59 -18.75
CA TRP A 723 -1.21 -24.19 -18.63
C TRP A 723 -1.16 -23.43 -19.96
N ALA A 724 -1.30 -24.13 -21.08
CA ALA A 724 -1.28 -23.49 -22.40
C ALA A 724 -2.63 -22.94 -22.87
N ALA A 725 -3.66 -22.94 -22.02
CA ALA A 725 -5.00 -22.51 -22.41
C ALA A 725 -5.05 -21.08 -22.98
N GLU A 726 -4.32 -20.15 -22.39
CA GLU A 726 -4.23 -18.74 -22.83
C GLU A 726 -3.19 -18.53 -23.95
N LEU A 727 -2.30 -19.50 -24.19
CA LEU A 727 -1.24 -19.44 -25.19
C LEU A 727 -1.65 -20.10 -26.53
N ALA A 728 -2.19 -21.32 -26.44
CA ALA A 728 -2.30 -22.23 -27.56
C ALA A 728 -3.07 -21.67 -28.77
N PRO A 729 -4.24 -21.01 -28.62
CA PRO A 729 -4.96 -20.44 -29.74
C PRO A 729 -4.14 -19.39 -30.49
N TRP A 730 -3.46 -18.52 -29.80
CA TRP A 730 -2.69 -17.44 -30.39
C TRP A 730 -1.40 -17.92 -31.05
N ALA A 731 -0.73 -18.95 -30.45
CA ALA A 731 0.45 -19.56 -31.04
C ALA A 731 0.13 -20.31 -32.33
N VAL A 732 -1.00 -21.02 -32.37
CA VAL A 732 -1.50 -21.70 -33.58
C VAL A 732 -1.90 -20.67 -34.67
N ASP A 733 -2.61 -19.58 -34.31
CA ASP A 733 -2.98 -18.51 -35.25
C ASP A 733 -1.72 -17.85 -35.87
N ALA A 734 -0.73 -17.50 -35.02
CA ALA A 734 0.53 -16.91 -35.49
C ALA A 734 1.24 -17.82 -36.50
N THR A 735 1.30 -19.13 -36.20
CA THR A 735 1.93 -20.13 -37.04
C THR A 735 1.21 -20.31 -38.37
N LEU A 736 -0.14 -20.27 -38.36
CA LEU A 736 -0.96 -20.32 -39.58
C LEU A 736 -0.78 -19.10 -40.44
N ARG A 737 -0.79 -17.89 -39.88
CA ARG A 737 -0.57 -16.62 -40.60
C ARG A 737 0.84 -16.51 -41.19
N ALA A 738 1.81 -17.20 -40.58
CA ALA A 738 3.16 -17.34 -41.15
C ALA A 738 3.24 -18.37 -42.32
N GLY A 739 2.12 -18.95 -42.75
CA GLY A 739 2.07 -19.91 -43.84
C GLY A 739 2.66 -21.31 -43.44
N ARG A 740 2.58 -21.70 -42.16
CA ARG A 740 3.17 -22.97 -41.65
C ARG A 740 2.08 -23.92 -41.11
N PRO A 741 1.10 -24.35 -41.92
CA PRO A 741 -0.05 -25.13 -41.47
C PRO A 741 0.33 -26.52 -40.88
N ASP A 742 1.38 -27.17 -41.38
CA ASP A 742 1.83 -28.45 -40.83
C ASP A 742 2.43 -28.30 -39.43
N THR A 743 3.10 -27.19 -39.16
CA THR A 743 3.60 -26.91 -37.80
C THR A 743 2.44 -26.60 -36.85
N ALA A 744 1.47 -25.78 -37.26
CA ALA A 744 0.27 -25.51 -36.49
C ALA A 744 -0.52 -26.80 -36.16
N ARG A 745 -0.60 -27.76 -37.12
CA ARG A 745 -1.24 -29.05 -36.88
C ARG A 745 -0.47 -29.85 -35.84
N ARG A 746 0.86 -29.96 -35.95
CA ARG A 746 1.70 -30.67 -34.96
C ARG A 746 1.54 -30.05 -33.55
N MET A 747 1.54 -28.71 -33.45
CA MET A 747 1.29 -28.02 -32.16
C MET A 747 -0.05 -28.40 -31.55
N THR A 748 -1.10 -28.43 -32.39
CA THR A 748 -2.46 -28.81 -31.93
C THR A 748 -2.52 -30.27 -31.50
N ASP A 749 -1.83 -31.19 -32.20
CA ASP A 749 -1.78 -32.63 -31.87
C ASP A 749 -0.97 -32.87 -30.60
N GLU A 750 0.17 -32.18 -30.39
CA GLU A 750 0.94 -32.22 -29.15
C GLU A 750 0.09 -31.72 -27.95
N TYR A 751 -0.64 -30.63 -28.15
CA TYR A 751 -1.53 -30.10 -27.11
C TYR A 751 -2.63 -31.11 -26.77
N ALA A 752 -3.27 -31.71 -27.77
CA ALA A 752 -4.28 -32.71 -27.57
C ALA A 752 -3.77 -33.93 -26.79
N ALA A 753 -2.58 -34.41 -27.15
CA ALA A 753 -1.94 -35.55 -26.46
C ALA A 753 -1.58 -35.20 -25.00
N GLY A 754 -1.10 -33.97 -24.75
CA GLY A 754 -0.76 -33.51 -23.41
C GLY A 754 -1.96 -33.26 -22.47
N LEU A 755 -3.17 -33.20 -23.02
CA LEU A 755 -4.43 -33.07 -22.26
C LEU A 755 -5.12 -34.42 -21.99
N GLU A 756 -4.61 -35.54 -22.51
CA GLU A 756 -5.21 -36.86 -22.27
C GLU A 756 -5.25 -37.19 -20.77
N GLY A 757 -6.42 -37.59 -20.27
CA GLY A 757 -6.65 -37.92 -18.86
C GLY A 757 -6.67 -36.70 -17.91
N ARG A 758 -6.64 -35.45 -18.41
CA ARG A 758 -6.66 -34.24 -17.60
C ARG A 758 -8.07 -33.62 -17.53
N GLN A 759 -8.43 -33.11 -16.35
CA GLN A 759 -9.68 -32.37 -16.14
C GLN A 759 -9.41 -30.89 -16.19
N ALA A 760 -9.30 -30.33 -17.39
CA ALA A 760 -8.99 -28.92 -17.64
C ALA A 760 -9.95 -28.33 -18.69
N PRO A 761 -11.16 -27.90 -18.28
CA PRO A 761 -12.18 -27.44 -19.24
C PRO A 761 -11.75 -26.18 -20.02
N ALA A 762 -10.98 -25.24 -19.44
CA ALA A 762 -10.43 -24.11 -20.19
C ALA A 762 -9.49 -24.57 -21.31
N SER A 763 -8.65 -25.56 -21.04
CA SER A 763 -7.73 -26.13 -22.04
C SER A 763 -8.46 -26.92 -23.12
N ALA A 764 -9.57 -27.61 -22.77
CA ALA A 764 -10.43 -28.25 -23.74
C ALA A 764 -11.11 -27.26 -24.71
N ALA A 765 -11.53 -26.10 -24.20
CA ALA A 765 -12.05 -25.02 -25.03
C ALA A 765 -10.95 -24.44 -25.95
N ALA A 766 -9.75 -24.21 -25.42
CA ALA A 766 -8.61 -23.73 -26.20
C ALA A 766 -8.20 -24.72 -27.30
N LEU A 767 -8.22 -26.02 -27.04
CA LEU A 767 -7.97 -27.05 -28.04
C LEU A 767 -9.04 -27.03 -29.15
N SER A 768 -10.32 -26.85 -28.78
CA SER A 768 -11.40 -26.70 -29.78
C SER A 768 -11.19 -25.44 -30.64
N TRP A 769 -10.70 -24.37 -30.05
CA TRP A 769 -10.32 -23.15 -30.75
C TRP A 769 -9.14 -23.40 -31.71
N CYS A 770 -8.08 -24.07 -31.31
CA CYS A 770 -6.95 -24.40 -32.18
C CYS A 770 -7.40 -25.21 -33.39
N ARG A 771 -8.28 -26.22 -33.20
CA ARG A 771 -8.87 -27.02 -34.28
C ARG A 771 -9.75 -26.18 -35.20
N ALA A 772 -10.49 -25.20 -34.66
CA ALA A 772 -11.27 -24.27 -35.44
C ALA A 772 -10.40 -23.43 -36.39
N LEU A 773 -9.29 -22.88 -35.88
CA LEU A 773 -8.33 -22.11 -36.70
C LEU A 773 -7.72 -22.96 -37.82
N LEU A 774 -7.40 -24.25 -37.57
CA LEU A 774 -6.92 -25.17 -38.61
C LEU A 774 -7.97 -25.40 -39.68
N ALA A 775 -9.24 -25.63 -39.30
CA ALA A 775 -10.34 -25.82 -40.25
C ALA A 775 -10.59 -24.56 -41.07
N GLU A 776 -10.58 -23.38 -40.43
CA GLU A 776 -10.73 -22.07 -41.07
C GLU A 776 -9.62 -21.84 -42.12
N ALA A 777 -8.36 -22.12 -41.77
CA ALA A 777 -7.22 -22.03 -42.71
C ALA A 777 -7.31 -22.99 -43.89
N GLN A 778 -8.07 -24.07 -43.80
CA GLN A 778 -8.34 -25.05 -44.87
C GLN A 778 -9.56 -24.66 -45.70
N GLY A 779 -10.26 -23.56 -45.35
CA GLY A 779 -11.48 -23.08 -46.00
C GLY A 779 -12.76 -23.82 -45.55
N ASP A 780 -12.66 -24.73 -44.57
CA ASP A 780 -13.82 -25.44 -43.98
C ASP A 780 -14.47 -24.56 -42.90
N HIS A 781 -15.08 -23.49 -43.31
CA HIS A 781 -15.71 -22.48 -42.44
C HIS A 781 -16.86 -23.09 -41.60
N ARG A 782 -17.53 -24.11 -42.09
CA ARG A 782 -18.63 -24.77 -41.36
C ARG A 782 -18.11 -25.50 -40.11
N THR A 783 -17.13 -26.39 -40.34
CA THR A 783 -16.48 -27.11 -39.23
C THR A 783 -15.80 -26.14 -38.27
N ALA A 784 -15.16 -25.08 -38.77
CA ALA A 784 -14.56 -24.04 -37.97
C ALA A 784 -15.59 -23.34 -37.07
N ALA A 785 -16.73 -22.92 -37.60
CA ALA A 785 -17.81 -22.31 -36.85
C ALA A 785 -18.36 -23.22 -35.74
N ASP A 786 -18.54 -24.52 -36.03
CA ASP A 786 -19.01 -25.50 -35.04
C ASP A 786 -17.99 -25.68 -33.88
N LEU A 787 -16.69 -25.72 -34.21
CA LEU A 787 -15.61 -25.82 -33.22
C LEU A 787 -15.47 -24.55 -32.37
N PHE A 788 -15.58 -23.37 -32.96
CA PHE A 788 -15.61 -22.10 -32.22
C PHE A 788 -16.83 -22.02 -31.29
N ARG A 789 -18.02 -22.43 -31.78
CA ARG A 789 -19.24 -22.46 -30.97
C ARG A 789 -19.07 -23.42 -29.78
N ARG A 790 -18.43 -24.57 -29.98
CA ARG A 790 -18.10 -25.50 -28.88
C ARG A 790 -17.19 -24.85 -27.85
N ALA A 791 -16.15 -24.11 -28.28
CA ALA A 791 -15.27 -23.36 -27.37
C ALA A 791 -16.05 -22.28 -26.60
N ALA A 792 -16.91 -21.52 -27.29
CA ALA A 792 -17.76 -20.49 -26.68
C ALA A 792 -18.70 -21.06 -25.61
N LEU A 793 -19.37 -22.19 -25.90
CA LEU A 793 -20.26 -22.85 -24.94
C LEU A 793 -19.52 -23.34 -23.68
N VAL A 794 -18.31 -23.87 -23.83
CA VAL A 794 -17.49 -24.26 -22.69
C VAL A 794 -17.12 -23.05 -21.85
N HIS A 795 -16.64 -21.96 -22.46
CA HIS A 795 -16.29 -20.75 -21.75
C HIS A 795 -17.49 -20.09 -21.05
N ALA A 796 -18.66 -20.11 -21.68
CA ALA A 796 -19.90 -19.63 -21.05
C ALA A 796 -20.28 -20.45 -19.81
N GLY A 797 -20.09 -21.77 -19.86
CA GLY A 797 -20.30 -22.64 -18.70
C GLY A 797 -19.27 -22.47 -17.56
N LEU A 798 -18.13 -21.87 -17.87
CA LEU A 798 -17.05 -21.57 -16.91
C LEU A 798 -17.10 -20.12 -16.36
N PRO A 799 -18.20 -19.41 -16.46
CA PRO A 799 -18.43 -17.95 -16.48
C PRO A 799 -17.18 -17.10 -16.84
N ARG A 800 -16.67 -17.33 -18.06
CA ARG A 800 -15.55 -16.57 -18.63
C ARG A 800 -16.05 -15.66 -19.77
N PRO A 801 -16.72 -14.53 -19.47
CA PRO A 801 -17.44 -13.73 -20.48
C PRO A 801 -16.51 -13.21 -21.58
N TYR A 802 -15.33 -12.74 -21.25
CA TYR A 802 -14.38 -12.25 -22.25
C TYR A 802 -13.94 -13.33 -23.23
N ALA A 803 -13.55 -14.50 -22.77
CA ALA A 803 -13.16 -15.62 -23.61
C ALA A 803 -14.36 -16.15 -24.45
N THR A 804 -15.56 -16.14 -23.87
CA THR A 804 -16.80 -16.52 -24.56
C THR A 804 -17.02 -15.60 -25.77
N VAL A 805 -16.92 -14.30 -25.60
CA VAL A 805 -17.14 -13.33 -26.69
C VAL A 805 -16.10 -13.48 -27.78
N LEU A 806 -14.83 -13.67 -27.45
CA LEU A 806 -13.77 -13.86 -28.44
C LEU A 806 -13.97 -15.16 -29.27
N ALA A 807 -14.47 -16.23 -28.64
CA ALA A 807 -14.81 -17.46 -29.37
C ALA A 807 -16.07 -17.27 -30.25
N THR A 808 -17.09 -16.57 -29.78
CA THR A 808 -18.32 -16.25 -30.53
C THR A 808 -18.03 -15.39 -31.76
N GLU A 809 -17.10 -14.45 -31.64
CA GLU A 809 -16.58 -13.70 -32.79
C GLU A 809 -16.04 -14.61 -33.87
N GLY A 810 -15.28 -15.69 -33.49
CA GLY A 810 -14.81 -16.70 -34.43
C GLY A 810 -15.94 -17.40 -35.18
N VAL A 811 -17.04 -17.70 -34.47
CA VAL A 811 -18.25 -18.27 -35.12
C VAL A 811 -18.79 -17.34 -36.21
N ALA A 812 -19.04 -16.07 -35.83
CA ALA A 812 -19.63 -15.10 -36.74
C ALA A 812 -18.71 -14.81 -37.94
N ARG A 813 -17.40 -14.73 -37.74
CA ARG A 813 -16.40 -14.57 -38.84
C ARG A 813 -16.46 -15.72 -39.84
N CYS A 814 -16.53 -16.95 -39.37
CA CYS A 814 -16.65 -18.13 -40.25
C CYS A 814 -17.99 -18.16 -40.99
N GLN A 815 -19.09 -17.74 -40.37
CA GLN A 815 -20.40 -17.64 -41.01
C GLN A 815 -20.40 -16.57 -42.11
N LEU A 816 -19.79 -15.43 -41.85
CA LEU A 816 -19.62 -14.36 -42.88
C LEU A 816 -18.78 -14.86 -44.06
N ALA A 817 -17.67 -15.53 -43.78
CA ALA A 817 -16.79 -16.08 -44.83
C ALA A 817 -17.47 -17.15 -45.71
N SER A 818 -18.36 -17.97 -45.13
CA SER A 818 -19.13 -18.98 -45.86
C SER A 818 -20.35 -18.44 -46.59
N GLY A 819 -20.73 -17.16 -46.34
CA GLY A 819 -21.93 -16.55 -46.86
C GLY A 819 -23.26 -17.14 -46.33
N THR A 820 -23.19 -17.94 -45.27
CA THR A 820 -24.35 -18.56 -44.62
C THR A 820 -24.83 -17.66 -43.48
N ASP A 821 -26.12 -17.26 -43.57
CA ASP A 821 -26.83 -16.48 -42.54
C ASP A 821 -26.10 -15.20 -42.07
N THR A 822 -25.75 -14.34 -43.01
CA THR A 822 -25.04 -13.07 -42.76
C THR A 822 -25.78 -12.19 -41.73
N ALA A 823 -27.13 -12.23 -41.72
CA ALA A 823 -27.92 -11.47 -40.76
C ALA A 823 -27.73 -11.96 -39.30
N ALA A 824 -27.72 -13.28 -39.07
CA ALA A 824 -27.44 -13.85 -37.78
C ALA A 824 -26.00 -13.57 -37.32
N ALA A 825 -25.02 -13.68 -38.21
CA ALA A 825 -23.62 -13.37 -37.94
C ALA A 825 -23.42 -11.89 -37.53
N VAL A 826 -24.07 -10.96 -38.19
CA VAL A 826 -24.04 -9.53 -37.82
C VAL A 826 -24.73 -9.28 -36.47
N ALA A 827 -25.84 -9.97 -36.18
CA ALA A 827 -26.50 -9.89 -34.86
C ALA A 827 -25.63 -10.43 -33.74
N GLU A 828 -24.92 -11.55 -33.96
CA GLU A 828 -23.95 -12.11 -33.01
C GLU A 828 -22.80 -11.14 -32.77
N LEU A 829 -22.21 -10.55 -33.79
CA LEU A 829 -21.16 -9.54 -33.63
C LEU A 829 -21.67 -8.29 -32.89
N THR A 830 -22.93 -7.89 -33.09
CA THR A 830 -23.51 -6.78 -32.31
C THR A 830 -23.59 -7.10 -30.85
N SER A 831 -24.05 -8.30 -30.48
CA SER A 831 -24.05 -8.78 -29.09
C SER A 831 -22.65 -8.87 -28.50
N CYS A 832 -21.66 -9.32 -29.27
CA CYS A 832 -20.25 -9.32 -28.85
C CYS A 832 -19.76 -7.89 -28.51
N VAL A 833 -20.10 -6.91 -29.32
CA VAL A 833 -19.73 -5.50 -29.12
C VAL A 833 -20.35 -4.96 -27.82
N GLU A 834 -21.61 -5.27 -27.56
CA GLU A 834 -22.31 -4.84 -26.34
C GLU A 834 -21.65 -5.43 -25.11
N GLN A 835 -21.42 -6.73 -25.08
CA GLN A 835 -20.76 -7.43 -23.96
C GLN A 835 -19.33 -6.92 -23.71
N LEU A 836 -18.53 -6.69 -24.76
CA LEU A 836 -17.18 -6.14 -24.62
C LEU A 836 -17.20 -4.70 -24.10
N THR A 837 -18.21 -3.92 -24.48
CA THR A 837 -18.38 -2.55 -24.00
C THR A 837 -18.75 -2.53 -22.52
N GLU A 838 -19.62 -3.42 -22.07
CA GLU A 838 -19.98 -3.60 -20.66
C GLU A 838 -18.77 -4.03 -19.81
N LEU A 839 -17.92 -4.92 -20.34
CA LEU A 839 -16.67 -5.32 -19.68
C LEU A 839 -15.62 -4.20 -19.65
N GLY A 840 -15.75 -3.17 -20.50
CA GLY A 840 -14.73 -2.13 -20.67
C GLY A 840 -13.58 -2.53 -21.60
N ALA A 841 -13.73 -3.58 -22.42
CA ALA A 841 -12.79 -4.00 -23.46
C ALA A 841 -12.93 -3.14 -24.72
N VAL A 842 -12.58 -1.86 -24.56
CA VAL A 842 -12.86 -0.79 -25.55
C VAL A 842 -12.24 -1.08 -26.91
N TRP A 843 -11.01 -1.58 -26.92
CA TRP A 843 -10.30 -1.89 -28.16
C TRP A 843 -10.95 -3.05 -28.93
N ASP A 844 -11.27 -4.14 -28.26
CA ASP A 844 -11.92 -5.30 -28.90
C ASP A 844 -13.30 -4.93 -29.45
N ALA A 845 -14.08 -4.16 -28.71
CA ALA A 845 -15.36 -3.67 -29.17
C ALA A 845 -15.21 -2.80 -30.45
N ALA A 846 -14.20 -1.92 -30.49
CA ALA A 846 -13.92 -1.07 -31.65
C ALA A 846 -13.48 -1.90 -32.87
N ARG A 847 -12.67 -2.92 -32.68
CA ARG A 847 -12.19 -3.85 -33.70
C ARG A 847 -13.36 -4.61 -34.37
N ILE A 848 -14.24 -5.21 -33.54
CA ILE A 848 -15.41 -5.95 -34.06
C ILE A 848 -16.36 -5.00 -34.79
N ARG A 849 -16.62 -3.78 -34.27
CA ARG A 849 -17.43 -2.77 -35.00
C ARG A 849 -16.83 -2.41 -36.36
N ALA A 850 -15.51 -2.37 -36.46
CA ALA A 850 -14.85 -2.10 -37.73
C ALA A 850 -15.06 -3.24 -38.74
N GLU A 851 -14.95 -4.49 -38.32
CA GLU A 851 -15.20 -5.68 -39.10
C GLU A 851 -16.65 -5.75 -39.59
N MET A 852 -17.63 -5.52 -38.73
CA MET A 852 -19.05 -5.46 -39.08
C MET A 852 -19.32 -4.45 -40.23
N ARG A 853 -18.70 -3.27 -40.18
CA ARG A 853 -18.87 -2.24 -41.23
C ARG A 853 -18.32 -2.69 -42.58
N ALA A 854 -17.29 -3.51 -42.62
CA ALA A 854 -16.76 -4.04 -43.86
C ALA A 854 -17.74 -4.99 -44.57
N HIS A 855 -18.66 -5.60 -43.83
CA HIS A 855 -19.67 -6.54 -44.39
C HIS A 855 -21.06 -5.94 -44.57
N GLN A 856 -21.29 -4.65 -44.22
CA GLN A 856 -22.57 -3.98 -44.46
C GLN A 856 -22.68 -3.54 -45.94
N PRO A 857 -23.86 -3.75 -46.60
CA PRO A 857 -24.10 -3.29 -47.95
C PRO A 857 -23.89 -1.80 -48.12
N ALA A 858 -23.30 -1.36 -49.22
CA ALA A 858 -22.98 0.04 -49.51
C ALA A 858 -24.21 0.99 -49.46
N ASP A 859 -25.40 0.48 -49.68
CA ASP A 859 -26.67 1.23 -49.63
C ASP A 859 -27.14 1.56 -48.20
N GLU A 860 -26.80 0.75 -47.19
CA GLU A 860 -27.10 1.05 -45.78
C GLU A 860 -26.06 2.00 -45.13
N GLN A 861 -24.90 2.15 -45.78
CA GLN A 861 -23.83 3.04 -45.31
C GLN A 861 -24.10 4.53 -45.55
N ARG A 862 -25.12 4.89 -46.26
CA ARG A 862 -25.52 6.29 -46.54
C ARG A 862 -26.87 6.61 -45.92
N PRO A 863 -26.94 7.07 -44.65
CA PRO A 863 -28.18 7.70 -44.18
C PRO A 863 -28.44 8.95 -45.04
N ARG A 864 -29.65 9.05 -45.62
CA ARG A 864 -30.11 10.21 -46.34
C ARG A 864 -30.21 11.39 -45.37
N GLY A 865 -29.21 12.26 -45.41
CA GLY A 865 -29.08 13.40 -44.52
C GLY A 865 -27.98 13.15 -43.48
N ARG A 866 -26.95 14.00 -43.50
CA ARG A 866 -25.84 13.94 -42.55
C ARG A 866 -26.36 14.41 -41.19
N PRO A 867 -26.49 13.56 -40.14
CA PRO A 867 -26.87 14.04 -38.80
C PRO A 867 -25.86 15.11 -38.40
N SER A 868 -26.34 16.29 -38.04
CA SER A 868 -25.49 17.32 -37.46
C SER A 868 -25.36 17.02 -35.98
N TYR A 869 -24.20 16.57 -35.53
CA TYR A 869 -23.91 16.29 -34.10
C TYR A 869 -23.54 17.57 -33.33
N GLY A 870 -23.57 18.77 -34.03
CA GLY A 870 -23.22 20.01 -33.34
C GLY A 870 -21.88 19.92 -32.60
N ASP A 871 -21.90 20.32 -31.32
CA ASP A 871 -20.75 20.24 -30.42
C ASP A 871 -20.54 18.84 -29.77
N GLN A 872 -21.44 17.87 -29.99
CA GLN A 872 -21.28 16.51 -29.54
C GLN A 872 -20.41 15.71 -30.53
N LEU A 873 -19.64 14.76 -29.99
CA LEU A 873 -18.87 13.85 -30.82
C LEU A 873 -19.79 12.97 -31.64
N SER A 874 -19.51 12.83 -32.95
CA SER A 874 -20.15 11.79 -33.74
C SER A 874 -19.68 10.40 -33.27
N PRO A 875 -20.44 9.32 -33.50
CA PRO A 875 -20.03 7.98 -33.10
C PRO A 875 -18.60 7.63 -33.56
N ARG A 876 -18.21 8.09 -34.72
CA ARG A 876 -16.86 7.84 -35.25
C ARG A 876 -15.79 8.71 -34.61
N GLU A 877 -16.10 9.94 -34.28
CA GLU A 877 -15.21 10.81 -33.52
C GLU A 877 -15.05 10.30 -32.09
N GLN A 878 -16.09 9.71 -31.47
CA GLN A 878 -16.04 9.07 -30.17
C GLN A 878 -15.13 7.84 -30.20
N GLU A 879 -15.32 6.90 -31.15
CA GLU A 879 -14.46 5.72 -31.31
C GLU A 879 -12.99 6.09 -31.44
N VAL A 880 -12.70 7.08 -32.28
CA VAL A 880 -11.30 7.54 -32.49
C VAL A 880 -10.77 8.23 -31.23
N ALA A 881 -11.59 9.02 -30.54
CA ALA A 881 -11.19 9.69 -29.31
C ALA A 881 -10.91 8.68 -28.16
N ASP A 882 -11.76 7.67 -28.03
CA ASP A 882 -11.61 6.61 -27.04
C ASP A 882 -10.31 5.83 -27.26
N LEU A 883 -10.04 5.42 -28.50
CA LEU A 883 -8.80 4.73 -28.86
C LEU A 883 -7.56 5.64 -28.75
N ALA A 884 -7.68 6.93 -29.05
CA ALA A 884 -6.58 7.87 -28.84
C ALA A 884 -6.29 8.11 -27.36
N ALA A 885 -7.32 8.07 -26.50
CA ALA A 885 -7.18 8.19 -25.04
C ALA A 885 -6.43 6.99 -24.41
N THR A 886 -6.46 5.80 -25.05
CA THR A 886 -5.68 4.64 -24.63
C THR A 886 -4.20 4.70 -25.02
N GLY A 887 -3.79 5.76 -25.76
CA GLY A 887 -2.41 5.96 -26.20
C GLY A 887 -2.03 5.29 -27.53
N LEU A 888 -3.02 4.78 -28.30
CA LEU A 888 -2.78 4.27 -29.64
C LEU A 888 -2.32 5.38 -30.58
N THR A 889 -1.34 5.05 -31.43
CA THR A 889 -0.91 5.93 -32.53
C THR A 889 -1.99 6.04 -33.63
N ASN A 890 -1.98 7.13 -34.41
CA ASN A 890 -2.90 7.27 -35.52
C ASN A 890 -2.82 6.11 -36.52
N ARG A 891 -1.67 5.47 -36.67
CA ARG A 891 -1.47 4.28 -37.51
C ARG A 891 -2.17 3.05 -36.94
N GLU A 892 -2.07 2.80 -35.64
CA GLU A 892 -2.74 1.69 -34.97
C GLU A 892 -4.26 1.88 -34.95
N ILE A 893 -4.73 3.09 -34.66
CA ILE A 893 -6.17 3.43 -34.77
C ILE A 893 -6.67 3.22 -36.19
N ALA A 894 -5.89 3.63 -37.21
CA ALA A 894 -6.25 3.46 -38.62
C ALA A 894 -6.34 1.97 -39.00
N ALA A 895 -5.40 1.14 -38.51
CA ALA A 895 -5.45 -0.30 -38.73
C ALA A 895 -6.66 -0.93 -38.01
N THR A 896 -6.91 -0.59 -36.75
CA THR A 896 -8.05 -1.09 -35.96
C THR A 896 -9.39 -0.73 -36.56
N LEU A 897 -9.53 0.49 -37.10
CA LEU A 897 -10.81 1.01 -37.61
C LEU A 897 -10.96 0.90 -39.12
N HIS A 898 -10.02 0.26 -39.82
CA HIS A 898 -9.96 0.20 -41.29
C HIS A 898 -10.07 1.58 -41.96
N LEU A 899 -9.29 2.55 -41.44
CA LEU A 899 -9.21 3.91 -41.94
C LEU A 899 -7.82 4.23 -42.48
N SER A 900 -7.71 5.36 -43.23
CA SER A 900 -6.39 5.92 -43.48
C SER A 900 -5.85 6.69 -42.25
N PRO A 901 -4.53 6.69 -41.96
CA PRO A 901 -3.95 7.50 -40.88
C PRO A 901 -4.34 8.98 -40.95
N ARG A 902 -4.45 9.53 -42.18
CA ARG A 902 -4.90 10.91 -42.46
C ARG A 902 -6.36 11.14 -42.03
N THR A 903 -7.23 10.13 -42.23
CA THR A 903 -8.62 10.19 -41.77
C THR A 903 -8.70 10.20 -40.24
N VAL A 904 -7.88 9.39 -39.58
CA VAL A 904 -7.77 9.37 -38.11
C VAL A 904 -7.30 10.72 -37.57
N GLU A 905 -6.25 11.32 -38.15
CA GLU A 905 -5.79 12.67 -37.80
C GLU A 905 -6.91 13.71 -37.85
N GLN A 906 -7.74 13.64 -38.90
CA GLN A 906 -8.89 14.55 -39.05
C GLN A 906 -9.93 14.32 -37.96
N HIS A 907 -10.24 13.07 -37.60
CA HIS A 907 -11.19 12.76 -36.54
C HIS A 907 -10.65 13.17 -35.17
N VAL A 908 -9.37 12.90 -34.85
CA VAL A 908 -8.71 13.36 -33.61
C VAL A 908 -8.78 14.88 -33.49
N ALA A 909 -8.44 15.61 -34.57
CA ALA A 909 -8.46 17.07 -34.57
C ALA A 909 -9.89 17.63 -34.39
N ARG A 910 -10.93 16.95 -34.92
CA ARG A 910 -12.32 17.34 -34.72
C ARG A 910 -12.81 17.02 -33.32
N ALA A 911 -12.53 15.82 -32.82
CA ALA A 911 -12.89 15.39 -31.47
C ALA A 911 -12.29 16.34 -30.41
N ARG A 912 -11.00 16.66 -30.52
CA ARG A 912 -10.32 17.60 -29.65
C ARG A 912 -10.98 18.98 -29.61
N ARG A 913 -11.30 19.56 -30.78
CA ARG A 913 -11.97 20.87 -30.86
C ARG A 913 -13.34 20.86 -30.19
N LYS A 914 -14.13 19.78 -30.34
CA LYS A 914 -15.46 19.65 -29.73
C LYS A 914 -15.36 19.48 -28.22
N LEU A 915 -14.41 18.66 -27.70
CA LEU A 915 -14.17 18.50 -26.29
C LEU A 915 -13.67 19.79 -25.62
N GLU A 916 -12.79 20.55 -26.29
CA GLU A 916 -12.36 21.87 -25.82
C GLU A 916 -13.51 22.89 -25.79
N SER A 917 -14.43 22.84 -26.76
CA SER A 917 -15.64 23.66 -26.77
C SER A 917 -16.58 23.31 -25.61
N GLN A 918 -16.83 22.02 -25.36
CA GLN A 918 -17.67 21.55 -24.26
C GLN A 918 -17.09 21.92 -22.90
N SER A 919 -15.79 21.78 -22.73
CA SER A 919 -15.09 22.17 -21.47
C SER A 919 -15.24 23.66 -21.19
N ARG A 920 -15.10 24.53 -22.22
CA ARG A 920 -15.34 25.98 -22.09
C ARG A 920 -16.79 26.32 -21.77
N GLN A 921 -17.75 25.64 -22.39
CA GLN A 921 -19.19 25.86 -22.11
C GLN A 921 -19.54 25.43 -20.67
N ASN A 922 -18.99 24.32 -20.18
CA ASN A 922 -19.19 23.89 -18.81
C ASN A 922 -18.57 24.85 -17.80
N LEU A 923 -17.40 25.40 -18.09
CA LEU A 923 -16.77 26.45 -17.26
C LEU A 923 -17.60 27.74 -17.25
N VAL A 924 -18.17 28.13 -18.37
CA VAL A 924 -19.08 29.31 -18.46
C VAL A 924 -20.37 29.07 -17.69
N ARG A 925 -20.98 27.88 -17.79
CA ARG A 925 -22.17 27.49 -17.00
C ARG A 925 -21.88 27.48 -15.52
N ALA A 926 -20.77 26.89 -15.09
CA ALA A 926 -20.37 26.86 -13.69
C ALA A 926 -20.07 28.26 -13.13
N ARG A 927 -19.58 29.19 -13.96
CA ARG A 927 -19.37 30.59 -13.59
C ARG A 927 -20.69 31.34 -13.45
N ASN A 928 -21.65 31.13 -14.35
CA ASN A 928 -22.96 31.79 -14.32
C ASN A 928 -23.82 31.30 -13.13
N GLN A 929 -23.74 30.00 -12.78
CA GLN A 929 -24.41 29.44 -11.59
C GLN A 929 -23.82 29.92 -10.26
N ARG A 930 -22.63 30.51 -10.25
CA ARG A 930 -22.04 31.16 -9.07
C ARG A 930 -22.33 32.65 -8.98
N GLN A 931 -22.97 33.21 -10.00
CA GLN A 931 -23.38 34.62 -10.06
C GLN A 931 -24.90 34.79 -9.84
N GLU A 932 -25.70 33.73 -9.91
CA GLU A 932 -27.06 33.61 -9.40
C GLU A 932 -27.04 33.04 -7.96
#